data_e2bfaf00df6e43b3f87c88757acad7d0
#
_entry.id   e2bfaf00df6e43b3f87c88757acad7d0
#
_cell.length_a   1.000
_cell.length_b   1.000
_cell.length_c   1.000
_cell.angle_alpha   90.00
_cell.angle_beta   90.00
_cell.angle_gamma   90.00
#
_symmetry.space_group_name_H-M   'P 1'
#
loop_
_entity.id
_entity.type
_entity.pdbx_description
1 polymer ?
#
loop_
_entity_poly.entity_id
_entity_poly.type
_entity_poly.pdbx_seq_one_letter_code
_entity_poly.pdbx_strand_id
1 'polypeptide(L)'
;MPTHVSLRICTLVLKFSLCCGAGFLLCIACYSQQRFIAESFAAIEHNATFSAKQKLSRLYQLKTRADSAGFTKDTVYAKILGSIGLYEFLESSNYNAAILHTLQAVAINMAARPTPALYLATGNYFNLGFYYDKTQRFSKALAYYDTAIIISRKVAGRESRMLDARLGKIYIYFRMGDYQKSVEESTGGMISALQSGDSLRYLDFLNQRGQSLFFQNQSDEALSDIESVVHLAQRFHQPHRLASAYKMKGFIYAKKRNFLLAQSAFKNAVEARTQTTDIGQIAGDYNDFGNFYFDSLKNLQKARIYYELGMKYAGKAGDSVRLSRLSFNIGRTCMDENNFKQANKYLSQAFVFLGIADSGGFHNSATATAISLNQNKELLLYILENKTWLLLRLYEQKKDKHFLHDCLAAALLTDSVITQLRHKQTGEQSKLYWRDRTRSFFATALKACYAAGNPALAFYYMEKSRAVLLNDKLNELGAMAHLPEEEHNTEQEYKRRITSEEQRLNSLPAHSMQYKQQQLTVLQVKDEFEHYIKTIEQKYPAYYQYKYASKVPALAELQKYLLKRKAHFVHYFVEDTTAYILSIMPDTAKMIQLHSKNFDREQVMEFLRYCSNKQRLNNDFSGFASISHALYKSFFEPLQMPAGRVILCQDNFLLPFEALCKDDKGKRFLVYDYVFSYVYSASYLLKEMDPPVAKGNFIGFAPVSFSSSLSLPDLTNSATLLEHTASYYNTTALYTRNNASRANFMNAVSGYSIASIFSHAFADTGNTEPLLYMQDSVIHLSELQLLNRPATQLIMLSACQTNAGRNARGEGIYSLARGFSSAGIPSVAATLWKADEEAVYAISDKFNEYLSKGMRKDDALQKAKLYFMEQGDKERLLPYYWANMVLMGNAEPVTFSHSVSVPWWLVIFVPVLAGACYIIIRKKKRSAGSSKQV
;
A
#
# COMPACT_ATOMS: atom_id res chain seq x y z
N MET A 1 9.00 -50.43 -81.37
CA MET A 1 9.26 -49.49 -80.29
C MET A 1 8.56 -49.86 -78.98
N PRO A 2 8.90 -50.93 -78.29
CA PRO A 2 8.44 -51.17 -76.92
C PRO A 2 9.53 -51.39 -75.87
N THR A 3 10.80 -51.33 -76.22
CA THR A 3 11.90 -51.76 -75.35
C THR A 3 12.50 -50.55 -74.49
N HIS A 4 12.22 -49.29 -74.89
CA HIS A 4 12.75 -48.12 -74.19
C HIS A 4 11.89 -47.59 -73.02
N VAL A 5 10.61 -47.98 -72.99
CA VAL A 5 9.71 -47.51 -71.86
C VAL A 5 9.84 -48.42 -70.66
N SER A 6 10.05 -49.70 -70.80
CA SER A 6 10.23 -50.66 -69.69
C SER A 6 11.55 -50.43 -68.93
N LEU A 7 12.65 -50.02 -69.64
CA LEU A 7 13.90 -49.72 -68.94
C LEU A 7 13.82 -48.43 -68.10
N ARG A 8 13.05 -47.39 -68.50
CA ARG A 8 12.85 -46.17 -67.73
C ARG A 8 11.95 -46.39 -66.48
N ILE A 9 10.94 -47.28 -66.60
CA ILE A 9 10.09 -47.64 -65.48
C ILE A 9 10.86 -48.50 -64.50
N CYS A 10 11.64 -49.46 -64.89
CA CYS A 10 12.51 -50.20 -63.96
C CYS A 10 13.58 -49.35 -63.29
N THR A 11 14.19 -48.34 -63.96
CA THR A 11 15.15 -47.41 -63.37
C THR A 11 14.46 -46.42 -62.44
N LEU A 12 13.19 -46.00 -62.67
CA LEU A 12 12.42 -45.16 -61.75
C LEU A 12 12.01 -45.97 -60.53
N VAL A 13 11.56 -47.18 -60.66
CA VAL A 13 11.18 -48.07 -59.53
C VAL A 13 12.42 -48.46 -58.72
N LEU A 14 13.57 -48.75 -59.35
CA LEU A 14 14.81 -48.98 -58.62
C LEU A 14 15.29 -47.71 -57.85
N LYS A 15 15.20 -46.52 -58.46
CA LYS A 15 15.52 -45.25 -57.80
C LYS A 15 14.56 -44.96 -56.67
N PHE A 16 13.27 -45.23 -56.86
CA PHE A 16 12.27 -45.05 -55.81
C PHE A 16 12.45 -46.07 -54.67
N SER A 17 12.77 -47.31 -54.95
CA SER A 17 13.09 -48.36 -53.98
C SER A 17 14.39 -48.06 -53.19
N LEU A 18 15.42 -47.56 -53.89
CA LEU A 18 16.68 -47.13 -53.28
C LEU A 18 16.49 -45.89 -52.44
N CYS A 19 15.65 -44.88 -52.85
CA CYS A 19 15.31 -43.74 -52.06
C CYS A 19 14.48 -44.12 -50.85
N CYS A 20 13.50 -45.02 -50.95
CA CYS A 20 12.72 -45.52 -49.79
C CYS A 20 13.57 -46.38 -48.87
N GLY A 21 14.48 -47.22 -49.38
CA GLY A 21 15.45 -48.02 -48.61
C GLY A 21 16.46 -47.14 -47.89
N ALA A 22 17.01 -46.11 -48.52
CA ALA A 22 17.90 -45.14 -47.89
C ALA A 22 17.18 -44.28 -46.89
N GLY A 23 15.93 -43.88 -47.18
CA GLY A 23 15.09 -43.16 -46.21
C GLY A 23 14.76 -43.98 -44.96
N PHE A 24 14.46 -45.28 -45.15
CA PHE A 24 14.20 -46.21 -44.04
C PHE A 24 15.46 -46.50 -43.20
N LEU A 25 16.63 -46.65 -43.83
CA LEU A 25 17.88 -46.79 -43.10
C LEU A 25 18.30 -45.51 -42.37
N LEU A 26 18.03 -44.32 -42.92
CA LEU A 26 18.24 -43.03 -42.26
C LEU A 26 17.26 -42.87 -41.05
N CYS A 27 16.00 -43.28 -41.18
CA CYS A 27 15.05 -43.27 -40.07
C CYS A 27 15.48 -44.22 -38.93
N ILE A 28 15.96 -45.42 -39.23
CA ILE A 28 16.49 -46.37 -38.26
C ILE A 28 17.74 -45.80 -37.55
N ALA A 29 18.65 -45.20 -38.30
CA ALA A 29 19.86 -44.59 -37.77
C ALA A 29 19.52 -43.40 -36.88
N CYS A 30 18.60 -42.53 -37.29
CA CYS A 30 18.09 -41.41 -36.47
C CYS A 30 17.43 -41.94 -35.19
N TYR A 31 16.56 -42.94 -35.26
CA TYR A 31 15.88 -43.53 -34.11
C TYR A 31 16.87 -44.17 -33.13
N SER A 32 17.89 -44.88 -33.61
CA SER A 32 18.92 -45.50 -32.79
C SER A 32 19.80 -44.46 -32.09
N GLN A 33 20.11 -43.32 -32.74
CA GLN A 33 20.86 -42.22 -32.16
C GLN A 33 20.04 -41.48 -31.11
N GLN A 34 18.78 -41.21 -31.37
CA GLN A 34 17.88 -40.56 -30.40
C GLN A 34 17.70 -41.43 -29.14
N ARG A 35 17.53 -42.72 -29.30
CA ARG A 35 17.43 -43.68 -28.21
C ARG A 35 18.76 -43.72 -27.39
N PHE A 36 19.91 -43.75 -28.08
CA PHE A 36 21.19 -43.68 -27.41
C PHE A 36 21.38 -42.41 -26.56
N ILE A 37 20.95 -41.23 -27.08
CA ILE A 37 21.02 -39.96 -26.33
C ILE A 37 20.13 -40.03 -25.10
N ALA A 38 18.92 -40.58 -25.22
CA ALA A 38 17.98 -40.73 -24.10
C ALA A 38 18.48 -41.67 -23.03
N GLU A 39 19.06 -42.85 -23.43
CA GLU A 39 19.67 -43.82 -22.51
C GLU A 39 20.91 -43.27 -21.81
N SER A 40 21.77 -42.53 -22.55
CA SER A 40 22.97 -41.88 -22.02
C SER A 40 22.57 -40.76 -21.01
N PHE A 41 21.52 -39.96 -21.28
CA PHE A 41 21.00 -38.99 -20.35
C PHE A 41 20.52 -39.64 -19.04
N ALA A 42 19.72 -40.70 -19.17
CA ALA A 42 19.23 -41.44 -18.01
C ALA A 42 20.39 -42.04 -17.16
N ALA A 43 21.40 -42.62 -17.85
CA ALA A 43 22.58 -43.15 -17.19
C ALA A 43 23.39 -42.08 -16.41
N ILE A 44 23.51 -40.88 -16.97
CA ILE A 44 24.21 -39.77 -16.29
C ILE A 44 23.40 -39.31 -15.07
N GLU A 45 22.09 -39.08 -15.19
CA GLU A 45 21.21 -38.57 -14.13
C GLU A 45 21.08 -39.55 -12.96
N HIS A 46 20.84 -40.84 -13.24
CA HIS A 46 20.63 -41.84 -12.20
C HIS A 46 21.92 -42.37 -11.57
N ASN A 47 23.08 -42.00 -12.08
CA ASN A 47 24.34 -42.46 -11.48
C ASN A 47 24.62 -41.71 -10.16
N ALA A 48 24.48 -42.42 -9.05
CA ALA A 48 24.71 -41.87 -7.70
C ALA A 48 26.21 -41.63 -7.39
N THR A 49 27.15 -42.20 -8.13
CA THR A 49 28.58 -42.06 -7.89
C THR A 49 29.17 -40.82 -8.57
N PHE A 50 28.47 -40.22 -9.52
CA PHE A 50 28.97 -39.02 -10.19
C PHE A 50 28.75 -37.79 -9.33
N SER A 51 29.80 -36.99 -9.10
CA SER A 51 29.63 -35.64 -8.55
C SER A 51 28.85 -34.73 -9.49
N ALA A 52 28.30 -33.67 -8.99
CA ALA A 52 27.57 -32.68 -9.80
C ALA A 52 28.47 -32.11 -10.92
N LYS A 53 29.75 -31.88 -10.63
CA LYS A 53 30.74 -31.46 -11.63
C LYS A 53 30.95 -32.50 -12.74
N GLN A 54 31.01 -33.78 -12.39
CA GLN A 54 31.12 -34.87 -13.38
C GLN A 54 29.86 -34.99 -14.22
N LYS A 55 28.68 -34.87 -13.61
CA LYS A 55 27.41 -34.86 -14.36
C LYS A 55 27.35 -33.69 -15.32
N LEU A 56 27.69 -32.48 -14.88
CA LEU A 56 27.72 -31.29 -15.72
C LEU A 56 28.62 -31.47 -16.95
N SER A 57 29.86 -31.94 -16.76
CA SER A 57 30.81 -32.19 -17.85
C SER A 57 30.27 -33.21 -18.88
N ARG A 58 29.69 -34.32 -18.39
CA ARG A 58 29.09 -35.35 -19.25
C ARG A 58 27.84 -34.87 -19.97
N LEU A 59 27.03 -34.03 -19.32
CA LEU A 59 25.86 -33.45 -19.97
C LEU A 59 26.23 -32.47 -21.08
N TYR A 60 27.31 -31.70 -20.95
CA TYR A 60 27.83 -30.87 -22.03
C TYR A 60 28.35 -31.72 -23.23
N GLN A 61 29.04 -32.81 -22.96
CA GLN A 61 29.47 -33.73 -24.00
C GLN A 61 28.28 -34.35 -24.75
N LEU A 62 27.22 -34.73 -23.97
CA LEU A 62 26.01 -35.28 -24.54
C LEU A 62 25.22 -34.23 -25.34
N LYS A 63 25.21 -32.98 -24.87
CA LYS A 63 24.63 -31.83 -25.56
C LYS A 63 25.32 -31.63 -26.93
N THR A 64 26.65 -31.56 -26.94
CA THR A 64 27.44 -31.42 -28.20
C THR A 64 27.12 -32.53 -29.19
N ARG A 65 26.98 -33.77 -28.69
CA ARG A 65 26.64 -34.92 -29.54
C ARG A 65 25.21 -34.82 -30.08
N ALA A 66 24.25 -34.36 -29.27
CA ALA A 66 22.88 -34.11 -29.70
C ALA A 66 22.81 -32.98 -30.73
N ASP A 67 23.58 -31.91 -30.54
CA ASP A 67 23.70 -30.80 -31.49
C ASP A 67 24.21 -31.28 -32.86
N SER A 68 25.29 -32.05 -32.84
CA SER A 68 25.88 -32.63 -34.09
C SER A 68 24.95 -33.59 -34.82
N ALA A 69 24.10 -34.29 -34.09
CA ALA A 69 23.10 -35.21 -34.64
C ALA A 69 21.78 -34.51 -35.02
N GLY A 70 21.62 -33.20 -34.82
CA GLY A 70 20.44 -32.44 -35.17
C GLY A 70 19.22 -32.62 -34.23
N PHE A 71 19.40 -33.27 -33.06
CA PHE A 71 18.34 -33.50 -32.07
C PHE A 71 18.17 -32.33 -31.10
N THR A 72 17.98 -31.12 -31.62
CA THR A 72 17.88 -29.89 -30.81
C THR A 72 16.46 -29.44 -30.48
N LYS A 73 15.44 -30.13 -30.98
CA LYS A 73 14.03 -29.73 -30.86
C LYS A 73 13.14 -30.73 -30.11
N ASP A 74 13.72 -31.81 -29.58
CA ASP A 74 12.95 -32.82 -28.87
C ASP A 74 12.98 -32.61 -27.33
N THR A 75 12.07 -33.29 -26.64
CA THR A 75 11.95 -33.18 -25.19
C THR A 75 13.12 -33.81 -24.43
N VAL A 76 13.88 -34.71 -25.02
CA VAL A 76 15.12 -35.28 -24.43
C VAL A 76 16.21 -34.21 -24.37
N TYR A 77 16.36 -33.45 -25.47
CA TYR A 77 17.28 -32.32 -25.51
C TYR A 77 16.90 -31.25 -24.50
N ALA A 78 15.59 -30.97 -24.36
CA ALA A 78 15.10 -30.06 -23.32
C ALA A 78 15.42 -30.57 -21.90
N LYS A 79 15.36 -31.89 -21.63
CA LYS A 79 15.81 -32.46 -20.35
C LYS A 79 17.31 -32.25 -20.13
N ILE A 80 18.12 -32.47 -21.13
CA ILE A 80 19.58 -32.22 -21.06
C ILE A 80 19.85 -30.77 -20.71
N LEU A 81 19.23 -29.82 -21.41
CA LEU A 81 19.37 -28.38 -21.12
C LEU A 81 18.91 -28.02 -19.71
N GLY A 82 17.76 -28.53 -19.25
CA GLY A 82 17.24 -28.30 -17.92
C GLY A 82 18.19 -28.81 -16.84
N SER A 83 18.80 -29.99 -17.04
CA SER A 83 19.78 -30.55 -16.11
C SER A 83 21.11 -29.79 -16.17
N ILE A 84 21.59 -29.35 -17.33
CA ILE A 84 22.75 -28.45 -17.41
C ILE A 84 22.46 -27.19 -16.57
N GLY A 85 21.32 -26.55 -16.72
CA GLY A 85 20.93 -25.38 -15.94
C GLY A 85 20.96 -25.65 -14.43
N LEU A 86 20.49 -26.82 -13.99
CA LEU A 86 20.54 -27.22 -12.57
C LEU A 86 21.96 -27.39 -12.06
N TYR A 87 22.83 -28.10 -12.82
CA TYR A 87 24.22 -28.35 -12.37
C TYR A 87 25.12 -27.13 -12.54
N GLU A 88 24.84 -26.19 -13.46
CA GLU A 88 25.48 -24.87 -13.50
C GLU A 88 25.19 -24.08 -12.22
N PHE A 89 23.97 -24.15 -11.72
CA PHE A 89 23.63 -23.56 -10.44
C PHE A 89 24.36 -24.24 -9.29
N LEU A 90 24.33 -25.58 -9.22
CA LEU A 90 24.87 -26.35 -8.08
C LEU A 90 26.39 -26.26 -7.95
N GLU A 91 27.12 -26.27 -9.08
CA GLU A 91 28.59 -26.35 -9.09
C GLU A 91 29.27 -24.98 -9.15
N SER A 92 28.78 -24.10 -9.98
CA SER A 92 29.44 -22.84 -10.29
C SER A 92 28.70 -21.61 -9.81
N SER A 93 27.51 -21.78 -9.24
CA SER A 93 26.58 -20.67 -8.94
C SER A 93 26.42 -19.73 -10.14
N ASN A 94 26.55 -20.26 -11.36
CA ASN A 94 26.43 -19.51 -12.60
C ASN A 94 24.95 -19.34 -12.97
N TYR A 95 24.25 -18.44 -12.27
CA TYR A 95 22.83 -18.19 -12.47
C TYR A 95 22.48 -17.77 -13.88
N ASN A 96 23.37 -17.04 -14.58
CA ASN A 96 23.08 -16.59 -15.95
C ASN A 96 23.07 -17.76 -16.94
N ALA A 97 24.03 -18.68 -16.85
CA ALA A 97 24.02 -19.88 -17.66
C ALA A 97 22.84 -20.79 -17.32
N ALA A 98 22.55 -20.98 -16.03
CA ALA A 98 21.39 -21.74 -15.56
C ALA A 98 20.07 -21.19 -16.14
N ILE A 99 19.87 -19.88 -16.09
CA ILE A 99 18.69 -19.20 -16.67
C ILE A 99 18.62 -19.42 -18.18
N LEU A 100 19.75 -19.24 -18.91
CA LEU A 100 19.79 -19.37 -20.36
C LEU A 100 19.39 -20.77 -20.82
N HIS A 101 20.04 -21.81 -20.29
CA HIS A 101 19.75 -23.19 -20.65
C HIS A 101 18.32 -23.61 -20.26
N THR A 102 17.84 -23.14 -19.10
CA THR A 102 16.47 -23.47 -18.68
C THR A 102 15.41 -22.75 -19.53
N LEU A 103 15.66 -21.52 -20.00
CA LEU A 103 14.78 -20.83 -20.97
C LEU A 103 14.71 -21.56 -22.28
N GLN A 104 15.84 -22.09 -22.81
CA GLN A 104 15.86 -22.90 -24.00
C GLN A 104 15.06 -24.20 -23.80
N ALA A 105 15.21 -24.86 -22.66
CA ALA A 105 14.44 -26.05 -22.30
C ALA A 105 12.93 -25.79 -22.28
N VAL A 106 12.51 -24.65 -21.70
CA VAL A 106 11.11 -24.20 -21.69
C VAL A 106 10.60 -24.01 -23.13
N ALA A 107 11.33 -23.28 -23.94
CA ALA A 107 10.93 -23.03 -25.35
C ALA A 107 10.67 -24.30 -26.10
N ILE A 108 11.55 -25.31 -25.99
CA ILE A 108 11.42 -26.62 -26.65
C ILE A 108 10.20 -27.38 -26.10
N ASN A 109 10.04 -27.44 -24.78
CA ASN A 109 8.92 -28.14 -24.13
C ASN A 109 7.57 -27.55 -24.51
N MET A 110 7.47 -26.21 -24.60
CA MET A 110 6.23 -25.52 -25.00
C MET A 110 5.94 -25.66 -26.51
N ALA A 111 6.99 -25.85 -27.35
CA ALA A 111 6.85 -26.09 -28.80
C ALA A 111 6.62 -27.56 -29.16
N ALA A 112 6.69 -28.50 -28.21
CA ALA A 112 6.54 -29.94 -28.46
C ALA A 112 5.17 -30.26 -29.10
N ARG A 113 5.16 -31.27 -29.98
CA ARG A 113 3.96 -31.74 -30.72
C ARG A 113 3.73 -33.21 -30.39
N PRO A 114 2.48 -33.71 -30.39
CA PRO A 114 1.23 -33.01 -30.73
C PRO A 114 0.75 -32.00 -29.71
N THR A 115 1.23 -32.09 -28.47
CA THR A 115 0.87 -31.16 -27.37
C THR A 115 2.11 -30.68 -26.63
N PRO A 116 2.11 -29.49 -26.05
CA PRO A 116 3.20 -29.01 -25.20
C PRO A 116 3.53 -29.98 -24.06
N ALA A 117 4.81 -30.16 -23.77
CA ALA A 117 5.28 -31.06 -22.71
C ALA A 117 5.18 -30.35 -21.32
N LEU A 118 3.96 -30.07 -20.89
CA LEU A 118 3.67 -29.29 -19.68
C LEU A 118 4.28 -29.93 -18.44
N TYR A 119 4.27 -31.26 -18.33
CA TYR A 119 4.88 -31.98 -17.22
C TYR A 119 6.36 -31.64 -17.02
N LEU A 120 7.12 -31.51 -18.10
CA LEU A 120 8.53 -31.14 -18.08
C LEU A 120 8.72 -29.62 -17.87
N ALA A 121 7.90 -28.82 -18.55
CA ALA A 121 7.94 -27.38 -18.48
C ALA A 121 7.69 -26.85 -17.06
N THR A 122 6.82 -27.50 -16.27
CA THR A 122 6.53 -27.13 -14.87
C THR A 122 7.78 -27.03 -14.01
N GLY A 123 8.67 -28.04 -14.08
CA GLY A 123 9.93 -28.03 -13.33
C GLY A 123 10.87 -26.92 -13.78
N ASN A 124 10.93 -26.66 -15.08
CA ASN A 124 11.78 -25.60 -15.63
C ASN A 124 11.28 -24.20 -15.26
N TYR A 125 9.97 -23.96 -15.24
CA TYR A 125 9.39 -22.70 -14.77
C TYR A 125 9.67 -22.47 -13.29
N PHE A 126 9.54 -23.50 -12.45
CA PHE A 126 9.93 -23.42 -11.04
C PHE A 126 11.42 -23.08 -10.88
N ASN A 127 12.31 -23.75 -11.62
CA ASN A 127 13.75 -23.49 -11.57
C ASN A 127 14.09 -22.06 -12.01
N LEU A 128 13.43 -21.54 -13.05
CA LEU A 128 13.58 -20.14 -13.46
C LEU A 128 13.14 -19.20 -12.33
N GLY A 129 11.99 -19.44 -11.72
CA GLY A 129 11.55 -18.68 -10.53
C GLY A 129 12.63 -18.67 -9.46
N PHE A 130 13.20 -19.84 -9.14
CA PHE A 130 14.26 -19.98 -8.15
C PHE A 130 15.57 -19.25 -8.54
N TYR A 131 16.04 -19.36 -9.79
CA TYR A 131 17.25 -18.68 -10.24
C TYR A 131 17.09 -17.16 -10.28
N TYR A 132 15.92 -16.67 -10.72
CA TYR A 132 15.62 -15.24 -10.68
C TYR A 132 15.48 -14.74 -9.25
N ASP A 133 14.96 -15.56 -8.32
CA ASP A 133 14.94 -15.25 -6.88
C ASP A 133 16.36 -15.13 -6.31
N LYS A 134 17.25 -16.07 -6.59
CA LYS A 134 18.65 -16.03 -6.15
C LYS A 134 19.42 -14.83 -6.72
N THR A 135 19.08 -14.39 -7.93
CA THR A 135 19.62 -13.16 -8.51
C THR A 135 18.84 -11.91 -8.09
N GLN A 136 17.90 -12.05 -7.15
CA GLN A 136 17.08 -10.98 -6.57
C GLN A 136 16.24 -10.19 -7.60
N ARG A 137 15.98 -10.79 -8.74
CA ARG A 137 15.07 -10.26 -9.77
C ARG A 137 13.65 -10.67 -9.47
N PHE A 138 13.11 -10.18 -8.34
CA PHE A 138 11.88 -10.66 -7.72
C PHE A 138 10.65 -10.64 -8.63
N SER A 139 10.46 -9.58 -9.41
CA SER A 139 9.32 -9.50 -10.34
C SER A 139 9.32 -10.63 -11.36
N LYS A 140 10.51 -10.99 -11.91
CA LYS A 140 10.64 -12.14 -12.83
C LYS A 140 10.44 -13.46 -12.10
N ALA A 141 11.01 -13.60 -10.89
CA ALA A 141 10.84 -14.80 -10.08
C ALA A 141 9.37 -15.09 -9.78
N LEU A 142 8.62 -14.07 -9.34
CA LEU A 142 7.17 -14.17 -9.09
C LEU A 142 6.41 -14.61 -10.35
N ALA A 143 6.68 -13.99 -11.50
CA ALA A 143 6.04 -14.34 -12.77
C ALA A 143 6.29 -15.80 -13.17
N TYR A 144 7.51 -16.30 -12.98
CA TYR A 144 7.83 -17.69 -13.28
C TYR A 144 7.24 -18.69 -12.29
N TYR A 145 7.18 -18.34 -11.00
CA TYR A 145 6.46 -19.14 -10.00
C TYR A 145 4.96 -19.16 -10.27
N ASP A 146 4.34 -18.03 -10.64
CA ASP A 146 2.92 -17.99 -11.04
C ASP A 146 2.66 -18.91 -12.23
N THR A 147 3.52 -18.86 -13.26
CA THR A 147 3.44 -19.76 -14.41
C THR A 147 3.57 -21.23 -13.99
N ALA A 148 4.52 -21.55 -13.11
CA ALA A 148 4.69 -22.89 -12.57
C ALA A 148 3.44 -23.39 -11.84
N ILE A 149 2.80 -22.54 -11.01
CA ILE A 149 1.56 -22.86 -10.29
C ILE A 149 0.41 -23.11 -11.28
N ILE A 150 0.20 -22.22 -12.24
CA ILE A 150 -0.87 -22.34 -13.25
C ILE A 150 -0.76 -23.64 -14.05
N ILE A 151 0.46 -23.96 -14.49
CA ILE A 151 0.70 -25.20 -15.26
C ILE A 151 0.56 -26.43 -14.36
N SER A 152 1.08 -26.39 -13.14
CA SER A 152 0.97 -27.51 -12.19
C SER A 152 -0.48 -27.91 -11.89
N ARG A 153 -1.40 -26.95 -11.83
CA ARG A 153 -2.84 -27.22 -11.64
C ARG A 153 -3.46 -28.02 -12.80
N LYS A 154 -2.87 -27.94 -14.00
CA LYS A 154 -3.34 -28.64 -15.21
C LYS A 154 -2.68 -29.99 -15.42
N VAL A 155 -1.72 -30.37 -14.59
CA VAL A 155 -0.89 -31.56 -14.79
C VAL A 155 -0.94 -32.45 -13.55
N ALA A 156 -1.51 -33.63 -13.66
CA ALA A 156 -1.57 -34.60 -12.57
C ALA A 156 -0.16 -34.98 -12.06
N GLY A 157 0.01 -35.15 -10.76
CA GLY A 157 1.28 -35.50 -10.13
C GLY A 157 2.27 -34.35 -10.02
N ARG A 158 1.81 -33.09 -10.17
CA ARG A 158 2.62 -31.87 -10.00
C ARG A 158 2.22 -31.03 -8.79
N GLU A 159 1.40 -31.56 -7.89
CA GLU A 159 0.92 -30.88 -6.69
C GLU A 159 2.06 -30.42 -5.78
N SER A 160 3.06 -31.27 -5.56
CA SER A 160 4.27 -30.91 -4.79
C SER A 160 5.04 -29.74 -5.41
N ARG A 161 5.15 -29.70 -6.74
CA ARG A 161 5.84 -28.59 -7.44
C ARG A 161 5.05 -27.29 -7.34
N MET A 162 3.72 -27.36 -7.35
CA MET A 162 2.84 -26.23 -7.09
C MET A 162 3.08 -25.64 -5.70
N LEU A 163 3.17 -26.51 -4.68
CA LEU A 163 3.44 -26.10 -3.30
C LEU A 163 4.84 -25.49 -3.15
N ASP A 164 5.86 -26.06 -3.79
CA ASP A 164 7.21 -25.48 -3.83
C ASP A 164 7.23 -24.08 -4.44
N ALA A 165 6.55 -23.89 -5.56
CA ALA A 165 6.46 -22.61 -6.24
C ALA A 165 5.73 -21.56 -5.37
N ARG A 166 4.67 -21.96 -4.66
CA ARG A 166 3.95 -21.11 -3.72
C ARG A 166 4.85 -20.71 -2.53
N LEU A 167 5.62 -21.65 -1.97
CA LEU A 167 6.61 -21.31 -0.94
C LEU A 167 7.65 -20.31 -1.45
N GLY A 168 8.13 -20.48 -2.67
CA GLY A 168 9.04 -19.52 -3.30
C GLY A 168 8.45 -18.11 -3.36
N LYS A 169 7.20 -17.97 -3.78
CA LYS A 169 6.46 -16.69 -3.77
C LYS A 169 6.38 -16.09 -2.37
N ILE A 170 5.99 -16.88 -1.38
CA ILE A 170 5.84 -16.45 0.01
C ILE A 170 7.16 -15.86 0.55
N TYR A 171 8.28 -16.56 0.32
CA TYR A 171 9.59 -16.05 0.74
C TYR A 171 9.96 -14.74 0.04
N ILE A 172 9.57 -14.55 -1.22
CA ILE A 172 9.79 -13.29 -1.93
C ILE A 172 8.94 -12.18 -1.31
N TYR A 173 7.62 -12.39 -1.13
CA TYR A 173 6.75 -11.39 -0.52
C TYR A 173 7.22 -11.02 0.89
N PHE A 174 7.61 -12.01 1.70
CA PHE A 174 8.16 -11.74 3.02
C PHE A 174 9.43 -10.87 2.97
N ARG A 175 10.38 -11.17 2.07
CA ARG A 175 11.61 -10.36 1.89
C ARG A 175 11.34 -8.98 1.29
N MET A 176 10.28 -8.82 0.53
CA MET A 176 9.84 -7.52 0.03
C MET A 176 9.11 -6.71 1.10
N GLY A 177 8.81 -7.31 2.27
CA GLY A 177 8.03 -6.70 3.34
C GLY A 177 6.53 -6.62 3.04
N ASP A 178 6.04 -7.37 2.05
CA ASP A 178 4.61 -7.52 1.79
C ASP A 178 4.05 -8.68 2.61
N TYR A 179 3.93 -8.42 3.92
CA TYR A 179 3.53 -9.44 4.89
C TYR A 179 2.07 -9.87 4.71
N GLN A 180 1.20 -8.98 4.24
CA GLN A 180 -0.19 -9.33 3.95
C GLN A 180 -0.26 -10.38 2.85
N LYS A 181 0.42 -10.15 1.72
CA LYS A 181 0.45 -11.11 0.62
C LYS A 181 1.11 -12.43 1.03
N SER A 182 2.13 -12.36 1.89
CA SER A 182 2.76 -13.55 2.48
C SER A 182 1.79 -14.37 3.34
N VAL A 183 0.91 -13.74 4.16
CA VAL A 183 -0.15 -14.42 4.93
C VAL A 183 -1.18 -15.05 4.02
N GLU A 184 -1.66 -14.31 3.02
CA GLU A 184 -2.65 -14.80 2.05
C GLU A 184 -2.16 -16.04 1.31
N GLU A 185 -0.97 -15.98 0.73
CA GLU A 185 -0.36 -17.11 0.00
C GLU A 185 -0.04 -18.30 0.93
N SER A 186 0.41 -18.03 2.17
CA SER A 186 0.66 -19.10 3.16
C SER A 186 -0.64 -19.81 3.52
N THR A 187 -1.73 -19.08 3.72
CA THR A 187 -3.05 -19.64 4.02
C THR A 187 -3.53 -20.54 2.89
N GLY A 188 -3.45 -20.07 1.65
CA GLY A 188 -3.77 -20.88 0.47
C GLY A 188 -2.89 -22.14 0.33
N GLY A 189 -1.59 -21.98 0.66
CA GLY A 189 -0.62 -23.07 0.66
C GLY A 189 -0.93 -24.14 1.71
N MET A 190 -1.30 -23.73 2.93
CA MET A 190 -1.71 -24.64 4.00
C MET A 190 -2.91 -25.50 3.61
N ILE A 191 -3.94 -24.87 3.01
CA ILE A 191 -5.13 -25.59 2.57
C ILE A 191 -4.77 -26.61 1.47
N SER A 192 -3.97 -26.18 0.49
CA SER A 192 -3.53 -27.06 -0.60
C SER A 192 -2.66 -28.23 -0.10
N ALA A 193 -1.78 -27.98 0.88
CA ALA A 193 -0.93 -29.01 1.48
C ALA A 193 -1.75 -30.04 2.27
N LEU A 194 -2.79 -29.61 3.00
CA LEU A 194 -3.73 -30.50 3.67
C LEU A 194 -4.49 -31.39 2.68
N GLN A 195 -4.96 -30.81 1.56
CA GLN A 195 -5.68 -31.56 0.51
C GLN A 195 -4.80 -32.62 -0.15
N SER A 196 -3.51 -32.34 -0.32
CA SER A 196 -2.53 -33.27 -0.90
C SER A 196 -1.87 -34.23 0.11
N GLY A 197 -2.17 -34.09 1.42
CA GLY A 197 -1.54 -34.89 2.49
C GLY A 197 -0.07 -34.55 2.76
N ASP A 198 0.45 -33.40 2.25
CA ASP A 198 1.84 -33.00 2.43
C ASP A 198 2.04 -32.26 3.76
N SER A 199 2.22 -33.04 4.83
CA SER A 199 2.39 -32.52 6.19
C SER A 199 3.64 -31.65 6.36
N LEU A 200 4.73 -31.92 5.62
CA LEU A 200 5.96 -31.15 5.77
C LEU A 200 5.82 -29.76 5.15
N ARG A 201 5.19 -29.65 3.99
CA ARG A 201 4.91 -28.34 3.39
C ARG A 201 3.84 -27.57 4.16
N TYR A 202 2.87 -28.27 4.75
CA TYR A 202 1.93 -27.64 5.67
C TYR A 202 2.67 -26.92 6.82
N LEU A 203 3.69 -27.56 7.42
CA LEU A 203 4.52 -26.93 8.45
C LEU A 203 5.28 -25.70 7.93
N ASP A 204 5.82 -25.77 6.73
CA ASP A 204 6.55 -24.64 6.14
C ASP A 204 5.62 -23.45 5.92
N PHE A 205 4.40 -23.68 5.41
CA PHE A 205 3.39 -22.65 5.23
C PHE A 205 2.93 -22.05 6.56
N LEU A 206 2.64 -22.91 7.55
CA LEU A 206 2.20 -22.49 8.89
C LEU A 206 3.26 -21.62 9.58
N ASN A 207 4.53 -22.04 9.52
CA ASN A 207 5.65 -21.27 10.06
C ASN A 207 5.79 -19.91 9.36
N GLN A 208 5.63 -19.87 8.05
CA GLN A 208 5.76 -18.63 7.30
C GLN A 208 4.58 -17.67 7.52
N ARG A 209 3.36 -18.22 7.70
CA ARG A 209 2.20 -17.44 8.11
C ARG A 209 2.39 -16.83 9.50
N GLY A 210 2.81 -17.61 10.47
CA GLY A 210 3.10 -17.12 11.82
C GLY A 210 4.16 -16.02 11.86
N GLN A 211 5.23 -16.15 11.05
CA GLN A 211 6.22 -15.09 10.90
C GLN A 211 5.59 -13.81 10.34
N SER A 212 4.80 -13.92 9.29
CA SER A 212 4.18 -12.75 8.63
C SER A 212 3.13 -12.06 9.52
N LEU A 213 2.32 -12.83 10.26
CA LEU A 213 1.36 -12.32 11.25
C LEU A 213 2.06 -11.53 12.37
N PHE A 214 3.22 -12.00 12.83
CA PHE A 214 4.01 -11.30 13.84
C PHE A 214 4.41 -9.88 13.35
N PHE A 215 4.87 -9.75 12.10
CA PHE A 215 5.21 -8.46 11.51
C PHE A 215 3.99 -7.57 11.25
N GLN A 216 2.80 -8.15 11.16
CA GLN A 216 1.52 -7.41 11.12
C GLN A 216 0.97 -7.05 12.50
N ASN A 217 1.73 -7.25 13.59
CA ASN A 217 1.33 -7.03 14.97
C ASN A 217 0.23 -7.99 15.50
N GLN A 218 -0.05 -9.07 14.81
CA GLN A 218 -1.00 -10.12 15.21
C GLN A 218 -0.26 -11.22 16.00
N SER A 219 0.19 -10.86 17.21
CA SER A 219 1.11 -11.73 17.98
C SER A 219 0.46 -12.97 18.57
N ASP A 220 -0.84 -12.96 18.84
CA ASP A 220 -1.55 -14.11 19.43
C ASP A 220 -1.80 -15.20 18.39
N GLU A 221 -2.25 -14.80 17.20
CA GLU A 221 -2.42 -15.70 16.06
C GLU A 221 -1.07 -16.26 15.59
N ALA A 222 -0.04 -15.41 15.57
CA ALA A 222 1.33 -15.84 15.26
C ALA A 222 1.82 -16.90 16.25
N LEU A 223 1.57 -16.72 17.56
CA LEU A 223 1.98 -17.67 18.58
C LEU A 223 1.28 -19.02 18.42
N SER A 224 -0.02 -19.02 18.15
CA SER A 224 -0.80 -20.23 17.91
C SER A 224 -0.26 -21.05 16.73
N ASP A 225 0.06 -20.37 15.61
CA ASP A 225 0.66 -21.02 14.44
C ASP A 225 2.03 -21.63 14.79
N ILE A 226 2.90 -20.87 15.45
CA ILE A 226 4.27 -21.28 15.77
C ILE A 226 4.28 -22.39 16.81
N GLU A 227 3.38 -22.43 17.79
CA GLU A 227 3.24 -23.53 18.74
C GLU A 227 2.84 -24.82 18.05
N SER A 228 1.93 -24.73 17.08
CA SER A 228 1.58 -25.85 16.24
C SER A 228 2.78 -26.38 15.43
N VAL A 229 3.60 -25.47 14.90
CA VAL A 229 4.84 -25.87 14.21
C VAL A 229 5.81 -26.56 15.15
N VAL A 230 6.02 -26.05 16.37
CA VAL A 230 6.91 -26.67 17.37
C VAL A 230 6.47 -28.11 17.65
N HIS A 231 5.18 -28.30 17.96
CA HIS A 231 4.64 -29.62 18.28
C HIS A 231 4.78 -30.62 17.12
N LEU A 232 4.45 -30.20 15.91
CA LEU A 232 4.50 -31.07 14.74
C LEU A 232 5.95 -31.31 14.28
N ALA A 233 6.83 -30.30 14.34
CA ALA A 233 8.25 -30.45 13.99
C ALA A 233 9.01 -31.38 14.95
N GLN A 234 8.63 -31.39 16.24
CA GLN A 234 9.14 -32.36 17.21
C GLN A 234 8.68 -33.77 16.85
N ARG A 235 7.38 -33.95 16.62
CA ARG A 235 6.78 -35.25 16.25
C ARG A 235 7.39 -35.85 14.98
N PHE A 236 7.71 -35.00 13.98
CA PHE A 236 8.28 -35.43 12.71
C PHE A 236 9.81 -35.40 12.67
N HIS A 237 10.50 -35.15 13.80
CA HIS A 237 11.97 -35.07 13.91
C HIS A 237 12.58 -34.12 12.87
N GLN A 238 12.09 -32.86 12.82
CA GLN A 238 12.51 -31.83 11.86
C GLN A 238 13.30 -30.72 12.55
N PRO A 239 14.61 -30.92 12.87
CA PRO A 239 15.38 -29.96 13.69
C PRO A 239 15.49 -28.59 13.02
N HIS A 240 15.56 -28.52 11.68
CA HIS A 240 15.65 -27.26 10.94
C HIS A 240 14.36 -26.42 11.13
N ARG A 241 13.18 -27.05 11.02
CA ARG A 241 11.88 -26.39 11.22
C ARG A 241 11.67 -26.02 12.68
N LEU A 242 12.09 -26.90 13.57
CA LEU A 242 12.02 -26.69 15.02
C LEU A 242 12.84 -25.46 15.44
N ALA A 243 14.08 -25.31 14.95
CA ALA A 243 14.91 -24.14 15.21
C ALA A 243 14.24 -22.84 14.74
N SER A 244 13.67 -22.85 13.53
CA SER A 244 12.96 -21.69 12.99
C SER A 244 11.75 -21.30 13.83
N ALA A 245 10.97 -22.29 14.28
CA ALA A 245 9.79 -22.08 15.13
C ALA A 245 10.18 -21.56 16.53
N TYR A 246 11.18 -22.15 17.18
CA TYR A 246 11.67 -21.66 18.48
C TYR A 246 12.19 -20.22 18.38
N LYS A 247 12.93 -19.88 17.34
CA LYS A 247 13.37 -18.52 17.10
C LYS A 247 12.18 -17.55 17.03
N MET A 248 11.16 -17.89 16.26
CA MET A 248 9.95 -17.07 16.14
C MET A 248 9.20 -16.94 17.45
N LYS A 249 9.09 -18.05 18.21
CA LYS A 249 8.52 -18.07 19.57
C LYS A 249 9.30 -17.12 20.51
N GLY A 250 10.61 -17.06 20.36
CA GLY A 250 11.48 -16.13 21.08
C GLY A 250 11.13 -14.66 20.79
N PHE A 251 10.95 -14.28 19.53
CA PHE A 251 10.53 -12.92 19.15
C PHE A 251 9.14 -12.57 19.68
N ILE A 252 8.19 -13.49 19.59
CA ILE A 252 6.81 -13.27 20.07
C ILE A 252 6.80 -13.05 21.58
N TYR A 253 7.50 -13.89 22.36
CA TYR A 253 7.60 -13.71 23.81
C TYR A 253 8.35 -12.44 24.20
N ALA A 254 9.40 -12.06 23.49
CA ALA A 254 10.11 -10.82 23.71
C ALA A 254 9.17 -9.60 23.52
N LYS A 255 8.36 -9.61 22.47
CA LYS A 255 7.35 -8.57 22.21
C LYS A 255 6.26 -8.52 23.28
N LYS A 256 5.87 -9.67 23.82
CA LYS A 256 4.94 -9.79 24.96
C LYS A 256 5.60 -9.49 26.32
N ARG A 257 6.88 -9.07 26.33
CA ARG A 257 7.71 -8.81 27.53
C ARG A 257 7.92 -10.00 28.45
N ASN A 258 7.71 -11.24 27.96
CA ASN A 258 8.04 -12.45 28.69
C ASN A 258 9.48 -12.88 28.40
N PHE A 259 10.44 -12.18 29.01
CA PHE A 259 11.86 -12.31 28.67
C PHE A 259 12.48 -13.66 29.03
N LEU A 260 11.97 -14.33 30.08
CA LEU A 260 12.45 -15.66 30.46
C LEU A 260 12.10 -16.72 29.40
N LEU A 261 10.83 -16.74 28.94
CA LEU A 261 10.41 -17.64 27.88
C LEU A 261 11.09 -17.28 26.54
N ALA A 262 11.28 -15.99 26.26
CA ALA A 262 12.01 -15.55 25.07
C ALA A 262 13.45 -16.07 25.06
N GLN A 263 14.18 -15.92 26.17
CA GLN A 263 15.57 -16.40 26.30
C GLN A 263 15.66 -17.91 26.12
N SER A 264 14.77 -18.67 26.78
CA SER A 264 14.70 -20.14 26.61
C SER A 264 14.43 -20.53 25.16
N ALA A 265 13.49 -19.86 24.51
CA ALA A 265 13.15 -20.14 23.12
C ALA A 265 14.32 -19.84 22.15
N PHE A 266 15.03 -18.74 22.29
CA PHE A 266 16.23 -18.45 21.47
C PHE A 266 17.37 -19.45 21.73
N LYS A 267 17.57 -19.89 22.98
CA LYS A 267 18.52 -20.94 23.31
C LYS A 267 18.16 -22.26 22.60
N ASN A 268 16.90 -22.70 22.71
CA ASN A 268 16.40 -23.89 22.05
C ASN A 268 16.52 -23.81 20.52
N ALA A 269 16.36 -22.61 19.95
CA ALA A 269 16.53 -22.38 18.50
C ALA A 269 17.99 -22.65 18.07
N VAL A 270 18.97 -22.11 18.80
CA VAL A 270 20.41 -22.36 18.54
C VAL A 270 20.74 -23.84 18.73
N GLU A 271 20.28 -24.48 19.80
CA GLU A 271 20.52 -25.91 20.07
C GLU A 271 19.94 -26.80 18.97
N ALA A 272 18.71 -26.56 18.54
CA ALA A 272 18.10 -27.30 17.43
C ALA A 272 18.85 -27.06 16.10
N ARG A 273 19.35 -25.84 15.86
CA ARG A 273 20.11 -25.51 14.66
C ARG A 273 21.47 -26.19 14.60
N THR A 274 22.18 -26.33 15.73
CA THR A 274 23.46 -27.00 15.76
C THR A 274 23.40 -28.50 15.42
N GLN A 275 22.19 -29.10 15.44
CA GLN A 275 21.95 -30.46 14.95
C GLN A 275 21.86 -30.52 13.40
N THR A 276 21.97 -29.38 12.73
CA THR A 276 21.94 -29.28 11.27
C THR A 276 23.30 -28.90 10.72
N THR A 277 23.51 -29.11 9.40
CA THR A 277 24.75 -28.75 8.71
C THR A 277 24.76 -27.31 8.17
N ASP A 278 23.72 -26.52 8.40
CA ASP A 278 23.55 -25.17 7.83
C ASP A 278 24.28 -24.11 8.67
N ILE A 279 25.57 -23.95 8.40
CA ILE A 279 26.48 -22.98 9.10
C ILE A 279 25.95 -21.55 8.96
N GLY A 280 25.36 -21.19 7.79
CA GLY A 280 24.84 -19.85 7.55
C GLY A 280 23.65 -19.54 8.45
N GLN A 281 22.73 -20.47 8.66
CA GLN A 281 21.59 -20.26 9.55
C GLN A 281 22.01 -20.18 11.04
N ILE A 282 23.06 -20.88 11.45
CA ILE A 282 23.63 -20.72 12.81
C ILE A 282 24.02 -19.27 13.05
N ALA A 283 24.68 -18.61 12.05
CA ALA A 283 25.01 -17.19 12.15
C ALA A 283 23.78 -16.31 12.31
N GLY A 284 22.70 -16.64 11.60
CA GLY A 284 21.42 -15.96 11.71
C GLY A 284 20.78 -16.09 13.10
N ASP A 285 20.79 -17.29 13.66
CA ASP A 285 20.20 -17.55 14.99
C ASP A 285 20.98 -16.84 16.10
N TYR A 286 22.33 -16.76 16.00
CA TYR A 286 23.16 -15.94 16.91
C TYR A 286 22.86 -14.44 16.75
N ASN A 287 22.69 -13.93 15.51
CA ASN A 287 22.27 -12.56 15.27
C ASN A 287 20.94 -12.23 15.98
N ASP A 288 19.98 -13.12 15.88
CA ASP A 288 18.64 -12.92 16.43
C ASP A 288 18.64 -13.01 17.96
N PHE A 289 19.47 -13.87 18.52
CA PHE A 289 19.68 -13.92 19.97
C PHE A 289 20.42 -12.67 20.48
N GLY A 290 21.38 -12.15 19.71
CA GLY A 290 22.00 -10.85 19.97
C GLY A 290 21.00 -9.71 19.97
N ASN A 291 20.09 -9.68 18.99
CA ASN A 291 19.00 -8.69 18.93
C ASN A 291 18.09 -8.74 20.16
N PHE A 292 17.77 -9.93 20.67
CA PHE A 292 16.99 -10.06 21.90
C PHE A 292 17.71 -9.41 23.10
N TYR A 293 19.01 -9.62 23.27
CA TYR A 293 19.79 -8.97 24.34
C TYR A 293 19.88 -7.46 24.15
N PHE A 294 20.01 -7.00 22.90
CA PHE A 294 20.10 -5.58 22.58
C PHE A 294 18.76 -4.87 22.77
N ASP A 295 17.71 -5.35 22.07
CA ASP A 295 16.44 -4.64 21.96
C ASP A 295 15.57 -4.82 23.21
N SER A 296 15.53 -6.04 23.78
CA SER A 296 14.60 -6.39 24.88
C SER A 296 15.25 -6.24 26.25
N LEU A 297 16.47 -6.74 26.43
CA LEU A 297 17.15 -6.75 27.73
C LEU A 297 18.10 -5.58 27.96
N LYS A 298 18.37 -4.77 26.91
CA LYS A 298 19.32 -3.64 26.94
C LYS A 298 20.72 -4.04 27.45
N ASN A 299 21.11 -5.29 27.22
CA ASN A 299 22.42 -5.82 27.62
C ASN A 299 23.36 -5.79 26.42
N LEU A 300 24.04 -4.66 26.23
CA LEU A 300 24.90 -4.39 25.07
C LEU A 300 26.09 -5.35 25.02
N GLN A 301 26.65 -5.75 26.18
CA GLN A 301 27.79 -6.67 26.24
C GLN A 301 27.43 -8.07 25.71
N LYS A 302 26.35 -8.65 26.21
CA LYS A 302 25.84 -9.95 25.71
C LYS A 302 25.42 -9.88 24.25
N ALA A 303 24.77 -8.80 23.83
CA ALA A 303 24.43 -8.61 22.44
C ALA A 303 25.67 -8.66 21.53
N ARG A 304 26.74 -7.94 21.90
CA ARG A 304 28.02 -7.94 21.16
C ARG A 304 28.64 -9.33 21.06
N ILE A 305 28.70 -10.09 22.16
CA ILE A 305 29.24 -11.47 22.18
C ILE A 305 28.47 -12.32 21.12
N TYR A 306 27.14 -12.27 21.11
CA TYR A 306 26.38 -13.08 20.17
C TYR A 306 26.54 -12.60 18.72
N TYR A 307 26.64 -11.29 18.47
CA TYR A 307 26.91 -10.76 17.13
C TYR A 307 28.33 -11.20 16.63
N GLU A 308 29.34 -11.19 17.48
CA GLU A 308 30.69 -11.64 17.14
C GLU A 308 30.75 -13.16 16.86
N LEU A 309 30.00 -13.98 17.63
CA LEU A 309 29.80 -15.40 17.32
C LEU A 309 29.15 -15.56 15.95
N GLY A 310 28.09 -14.78 15.69
CA GLY A 310 27.42 -14.76 14.38
C GLY A 310 28.38 -14.40 13.24
N MET A 311 29.24 -13.38 13.42
CA MET A 311 30.24 -12.98 12.41
C MET A 311 31.23 -14.10 12.09
N LYS A 312 31.66 -14.86 13.11
CA LYS A 312 32.56 -16.02 12.91
C LYS A 312 31.92 -17.09 12.02
N TYR A 313 30.63 -17.41 12.27
CA TYR A 313 29.89 -18.38 11.45
C TYR A 313 29.57 -17.84 10.05
N ALA A 314 29.17 -16.56 9.92
CA ALA A 314 28.90 -15.92 8.64
C ALA A 314 30.18 -15.85 7.76
N GLY A 315 31.32 -15.57 8.37
CA GLY A 315 32.64 -15.60 7.69
C GLY A 315 32.98 -17.00 7.14
N LYS A 316 32.75 -18.05 7.95
CA LYS A 316 32.95 -19.44 7.50
C LYS A 316 32.03 -19.83 6.35
N ALA A 317 30.80 -19.25 6.32
CA ALA A 317 29.84 -19.50 5.26
C ALA A 317 30.04 -18.63 4.01
N GLY A 318 30.95 -17.64 4.06
CA GLY A 318 31.15 -16.66 2.97
C GLY A 318 29.93 -15.75 2.74
N ASP A 319 29.06 -15.56 3.75
CA ASP A 319 27.79 -14.84 3.62
C ASP A 319 27.97 -13.34 3.90
N SER A 320 28.23 -12.57 2.84
CA SER A 320 28.46 -11.13 2.92
C SER A 320 27.23 -10.35 3.42
N VAL A 321 26.03 -10.81 3.14
CA VAL A 321 24.79 -10.15 3.60
C VAL A 321 24.62 -10.30 5.11
N ARG A 322 24.89 -11.49 5.66
CA ARG A 322 24.90 -11.70 7.11
C ARG A 322 26.04 -10.94 7.79
N LEU A 323 27.23 -10.90 7.19
CA LEU A 323 28.34 -10.09 7.68
C LEU A 323 27.96 -8.60 7.74
N SER A 324 27.28 -8.08 6.71
CA SER A 324 26.76 -6.72 6.70
C SER A 324 25.78 -6.48 7.84
N ARG A 325 24.81 -7.38 8.05
CA ARG A 325 23.82 -7.28 9.12
C ARG A 325 24.43 -7.29 10.51
N LEU A 326 25.38 -8.18 10.72
CA LEU A 326 26.09 -8.30 12.01
C LEU A 326 26.97 -7.08 12.29
N SER A 327 27.72 -6.58 11.28
CA SER A 327 28.46 -5.31 11.40
C SER A 327 27.53 -4.15 11.72
N PHE A 328 26.40 -4.04 11.06
CA PHE A 328 25.38 -3.03 11.36
C PHE A 328 24.91 -3.13 12.82
N ASN A 329 24.62 -4.33 13.32
CA ASN A 329 24.15 -4.52 14.70
C ASN A 329 25.22 -4.19 15.75
N ILE A 330 26.50 -4.53 15.49
CA ILE A 330 27.62 -4.08 16.34
C ILE A 330 27.72 -2.54 16.27
N GLY A 331 27.56 -1.94 15.11
CA GLY A 331 27.50 -0.48 14.96
C GLY A 331 26.43 0.16 15.85
N ARG A 332 25.21 -0.44 15.90
CA ARG A 332 24.14 0.00 16.82
C ARG A 332 24.53 -0.10 18.28
N THR A 333 25.19 -1.17 18.71
CA THR A 333 25.67 -1.24 20.11
C THR A 333 26.64 -0.11 20.41
N CYS A 334 27.55 0.21 19.49
CA CYS A 334 28.48 1.33 19.66
C CYS A 334 27.74 2.69 19.68
N MET A 335 26.61 2.85 18.96
CA MET A 335 25.80 4.07 19.03
C MET A 335 25.17 4.25 20.41
N ASP A 336 24.61 3.19 20.99
CA ASP A 336 24.00 3.20 22.32
C ASP A 336 25.04 3.42 23.43
N GLU A 337 26.30 3.01 23.21
CA GLU A 337 27.46 3.32 24.05
C GLU A 337 28.00 4.75 23.84
N ASN A 338 27.40 5.56 22.95
CA ASN A 338 27.91 6.86 22.50
C ASN A 338 29.31 6.82 21.87
N ASN A 339 29.79 5.65 21.46
CA ASN A 339 31.06 5.50 20.73
C ASN A 339 30.86 5.71 19.23
N PHE A 340 30.58 6.95 18.83
CA PHE A 340 30.23 7.29 17.46
C PHE A 340 31.34 7.05 16.43
N LYS A 341 32.62 7.06 16.88
CA LYS A 341 33.75 6.75 16.00
C LYS A 341 33.73 5.26 15.59
N GLN A 342 33.53 4.36 16.53
CA GLN A 342 33.42 2.93 16.25
C GLN A 342 32.13 2.60 15.52
N ALA A 343 31.03 3.23 15.91
CA ALA A 343 29.75 3.11 15.21
C ALA A 343 29.89 3.42 13.72
N ASN A 344 30.54 4.54 13.40
CA ASN A 344 30.79 4.94 12.01
C ASN A 344 31.61 3.90 11.24
N LYS A 345 32.64 3.33 11.87
CA LYS A 345 33.48 2.28 11.26
C LYS A 345 32.64 1.03 10.90
N TYR A 346 31.85 0.53 11.85
CA TYR A 346 31.03 -0.66 11.60
C TYR A 346 29.90 -0.42 10.60
N LEU A 347 29.26 0.76 10.60
CA LEU A 347 28.26 1.10 9.59
C LEU A 347 28.89 1.19 8.19
N SER A 348 30.08 1.78 8.06
CA SER A 348 30.82 1.80 6.79
C SER A 348 31.21 0.39 6.34
N GLN A 349 31.65 -0.47 7.25
CA GLN A 349 31.94 -1.87 6.96
C GLN A 349 30.71 -2.64 6.48
N ALA A 350 29.54 -2.33 7.04
CA ALA A 350 28.27 -2.93 6.61
C ALA A 350 27.93 -2.57 5.15
N PHE A 351 28.20 -1.33 4.70
CA PHE A 351 28.08 -0.95 3.29
C PHE A 351 29.04 -1.72 2.39
N VAL A 352 30.30 -1.86 2.80
CA VAL A 352 31.34 -2.61 2.05
C VAL A 352 30.90 -4.06 1.82
N PHE A 353 30.36 -4.73 2.85
CA PHE A 353 29.84 -6.09 2.69
C PHE A 353 28.64 -6.21 1.75
N LEU A 354 27.90 -5.12 1.50
CA LEU A 354 26.86 -5.05 0.49
C LEU A 354 27.37 -4.64 -0.92
N GLY A 355 28.71 -4.51 -1.08
CA GLY A 355 29.31 -4.09 -2.35
C GLY A 355 29.17 -2.59 -2.63
N ILE A 356 28.93 -1.78 -1.59
CA ILE A 356 28.81 -0.33 -1.70
C ILE A 356 30.09 0.29 -1.13
N ALA A 357 30.89 0.92 -1.99
CA ALA A 357 32.09 1.62 -1.55
C ALA A 357 31.72 2.93 -0.84
N ASP A 358 32.30 3.14 0.35
CA ASP A 358 32.12 4.39 1.13
C ASP A 358 33.20 5.46 0.76
N SER A 359 33.75 5.36 -0.44
CA SER A 359 34.95 6.12 -0.84
C SER A 359 34.71 7.57 -1.29
N GLY A 360 33.47 8.07 -1.25
CA GLY A 360 33.18 9.43 -1.75
C GLY A 360 32.05 10.17 -1.03
N GLY A 361 31.57 9.62 0.10
CA GLY A 361 30.43 10.18 0.81
C GLY A 361 29.10 10.00 0.05
N PHE A 362 28.00 10.44 0.67
CA PHE A 362 26.63 10.24 0.14
C PHE A 362 26.29 11.20 -1.04
N HIS A 363 27.14 12.17 -1.32
CA HIS A 363 27.01 13.06 -2.49
C HIS A 363 27.60 12.44 -3.77
N ASN A 364 28.34 11.34 -3.68
CA ASN A 364 28.91 10.67 -4.83
C ASN A 364 27.82 9.93 -5.64
N SER A 365 27.71 10.25 -6.93
CA SER A 365 26.74 9.61 -7.83
C SER A 365 26.96 8.10 -7.96
N ALA A 366 28.18 7.62 -7.86
CA ALA A 366 28.49 6.18 -7.88
C ALA A 366 27.92 5.48 -6.63
N THR A 367 28.06 6.07 -5.45
CA THR A 367 27.46 5.57 -4.19
C THR A 367 25.93 5.57 -4.29
N ALA A 368 25.32 6.65 -4.77
CA ALA A 368 23.88 6.73 -4.97
C ALA A 368 23.37 5.67 -5.95
N THR A 369 24.10 5.44 -7.05
CA THR A 369 23.77 4.40 -8.04
C THR A 369 23.89 3.00 -7.44
N ALA A 370 24.97 2.70 -6.68
CA ALA A 370 25.15 1.42 -6.02
C ALA A 370 24.03 1.15 -4.99
N ILE A 371 23.62 2.16 -4.22
CA ILE A 371 22.46 2.09 -3.32
C ILE A 371 21.17 1.81 -4.08
N SER A 372 20.94 2.51 -5.19
CA SER A 372 19.74 2.33 -6.01
C SER A 372 19.66 0.94 -6.65
N LEU A 373 20.78 0.36 -7.05
CA LEU A 373 20.84 -0.97 -7.68
C LEU A 373 20.87 -2.12 -6.68
N ASN A 374 21.26 -1.87 -5.42
CA ASN A 374 21.33 -2.92 -4.40
C ASN A 374 19.97 -3.53 -4.15
N GLN A 375 19.91 -4.86 -4.08
CA GLN A 375 18.66 -5.58 -3.92
C GLN A 375 18.27 -5.80 -2.44
N ASN A 376 19.20 -5.71 -1.51
CA ASN A 376 18.95 -5.88 -0.07
C ASN A 376 18.41 -4.58 0.54
N LYS A 377 17.29 -4.06 -0.02
CA LYS A 377 16.73 -2.76 0.31
C LYS A 377 16.36 -2.59 1.78
N GLU A 378 15.85 -3.65 2.40
CA GLU A 378 15.48 -3.61 3.82
C GLU A 378 16.72 -3.41 4.71
N LEU A 379 17.76 -4.22 4.52
CA LEU A 379 19.00 -4.07 5.29
C LEU A 379 19.64 -2.72 5.01
N LEU A 380 19.65 -2.30 3.76
CA LEU A 380 20.19 -1.01 3.34
C LEU A 380 19.43 0.16 3.99
N LEU A 381 18.10 0.06 4.10
CA LEU A 381 17.28 1.05 4.82
C LEU A 381 17.73 1.16 6.28
N TYR A 382 17.87 0.04 6.99
CA TYR A 382 18.34 0.06 8.39
C TYR A 382 19.72 0.71 8.54
N ILE A 383 20.65 0.42 7.65
CA ILE A 383 22.01 0.99 7.70
C ILE A 383 21.95 2.50 7.44
N LEU A 384 21.19 2.94 6.41
CA LEU A 384 21.06 4.36 6.03
C LEU A 384 20.34 5.19 7.10
N GLU A 385 19.27 4.69 7.69
CA GLU A 385 18.57 5.36 8.80
C GLU A 385 19.50 5.61 9.97
N ASN A 386 20.25 4.58 10.38
CA ASN A 386 21.18 4.71 11.51
C ASN A 386 22.39 5.58 11.16
N LYS A 387 22.85 5.57 9.90
CA LYS A 387 23.89 6.49 9.44
C LYS A 387 23.42 7.94 9.45
N THR A 388 22.18 8.20 8.99
CA THR A 388 21.55 9.53 9.04
C THR A 388 21.46 10.03 10.48
N TRP A 389 20.99 9.18 11.40
CA TRP A 389 20.93 9.51 12.82
C TRP A 389 22.32 9.78 13.41
N LEU A 390 23.31 8.95 13.11
CA LEU A 390 24.70 9.12 13.58
C LEU A 390 25.30 10.45 13.11
N LEU A 391 25.11 10.80 11.85
CA LEU A 391 25.61 12.07 11.28
C LEU A 391 24.95 13.28 11.98
N LEU A 392 23.67 13.21 12.27
CA LEU A 392 22.97 14.24 13.02
C LEU A 392 23.54 14.37 14.45
N ARG A 393 23.82 13.27 15.15
CA ARG A 393 24.44 13.27 16.49
C ARG A 393 25.86 13.83 16.46
N LEU A 394 26.65 13.50 15.44
CA LEU A 394 27.98 14.09 15.26
C LEU A 394 27.92 15.60 15.04
N TYR A 395 26.94 16.09 14.26
CA TYR A 395 26.67 17.52 14.13
C TYR A 395 26.28 18.16 15.47
N GLU A 396 25.39 17.55 16.23
CA GLU A 396 24.96 18.06 17.53
C GLU A 396 26.12 18.21 18.50
N GLN A 397 27.07 17.26 18.49
CA GLN A 397 28.25 17.29 19.37
C GLN A 397 29.33 18.27 18.90
N LYS A 398 29.65 18.26 17.61
CA LYS A 398 30.79 19.00 17.07
C LYS A 398 30.44 20.36 16.50
N LYS A 399 29.16 20.60 16.19
CA LYS A 399 28.62 21.77 15.49
C LYS A 399 29.23 22.02 14.11
N ASP A 400 29.88 21.00 13.53
CA ASP A 400 30.47 21.04 12.20
C ASP A 400 29.37 20.80 11.14
N LYS A 401 29.14 21.83 10.32
CA LYS A 401 28.11 21.83 9.26
C LYS A 401 28.31 20.74 8.21
N HIS A 402 29.53 20.21 8.06
CA HIS A 402 29.81 19.11 7.14
C HIS A 402 28.96 17.86 7.51
N PHE A 403 28.87 17.51 8.79
CA PHE A 403 28.03 16.41 9.25
C PHE A 403 26.54 16.65 9.00
N LEU A 404 26.08 17.89 9.09
CA LEU A 404 24.69 18.23 8.80
C LEU A 404 24.39 18.09 7.30
N HIS A 405 25.32 18.54 6.45
CA HIS A 405 25.20 18.40 5.00
C HIS A 405 25.16 16.91 4.59
N ASP A 406 26.08 16.09 5.12
CA ASP A 406 26.11 14.64 4.89
C ASP A 406 24.85 13.95 5.42
N CYS A 407 24.33 14.40 6.57
CA CYS A 407 23.08 13.90 7.14
C CYS A 407 21.90 14.12 6.17
N LEU A 408 21.76 15.32 5.60
CA LEU A 408 20.70 15.63 4.66
C LEU A 408 20.83 14.82 3.36
N ALA A 409 22.06 14.62 2.87
CA ALA A 409 22.31 13.77 1.71
C ALA A 409 21.95 12.30 1.98
N ALA A 410 22.37 11.76 3.14
CA ALA A 410 21.99 10.42 3.56
C ALA A 410 20.47 10.27 3.71
N ALA A 411 19.80 11.31 4.24
CA ALA A 411 18.35 11.32 4.37
C ALA A 411 17.63 11.24 3.02
N LEU A 412 18.09 11.93 1.99
CA LEU A 412 17.53 11.85 0.64
C LEU A 412 17.70 10.45 0.03
N LEU A 413 18.86 9.81 0.23
CA LEU A 413 19.09 8.44 -0.21
C LEU A 413 18.20 7.44 0.56
N THR A 414 18.03 7.64 1.85
CA THR A 414 17.11 6.84 2.69
C THR A 414 15.68 6.92 2.17
N ASP A 415 15.18 8.13 1.89
CA ASP A 415 13.84 8.33 1.31
C ASP A 415 13.69 7.66 -0.06
N SER A 416 14.73 7.69 -0.90
CA SER A 416 14.73 6.96 -2.17
C SER A 416 14.55 5.46 -1.97
N VAL A 417 15.24 4.86 -0.98
CA VAL A 417 15.10 3.43 -0.65
C VAL A 417 13.71 3.13 -0.10
N ILE A 418 13.17 3.98 0.79
CA ILE A 418 11.79 3.87 1.30
C ILE A 418 10.79 3.88 0.15
N THR A 419 10.95 4.79 -0.80
CA THR A 419 10.07 4.89 -1.98
C THR A 419 10.12 3.61 -2.83
N GLN A 420 11.32 3.07 -3.08
CA GLN A 420 11.48 1.81 -3.82
C GLN A 420 10.88 0.60 -3.10
N LEU A 421 11.00 0.51 -1.77
CA LEU A 421 10.36 -0.53 -0.97
C LEU A 421 8.83 -0.43 -1.04
N ARG A 422 8.29 0.79 -0.92
CA ARG A 422 6.85 1.03 -0.95
C ARG A 422 6.20 0.60 -2.27
N HIS A 423 6.83 0.89 -3.40
CA HIS A 423 6.31 0.49 -4.71
C HIS A 423 6.25 -1.04 -4.92
N LYS A 424 6.95 -1.81 -4.10
CA LYS A 424 6.92 -3.28 -4.15
C LYS A 424 5.83 -3.90 -3.28
N GLN A 425 5.14 -3.10 -2.46
CA GLN A 425 4.12 -3.59 -1.54
C GLN A 425 2.73 -3.41 -2.15
N THR A 426 1.95 -4.48 -2.18
CA THR A 426 0.60 -4.48 -2.73
C THR A 426 -0.46 -4.38 -1.63
N GLY A 427 -0.20 -4.98 -0.46
CA GLY A 427 -1.14 -5.03 0.66
C GLY A 427 -1.16 -3.77 1.51
N GLU A 428 -2.35 -3.31 1.91
CA GLU A 428 -2.54 -2.12 2.76
C GLU A 428 -1.86 -2.29 4.13
N GLN A 429 -1.99 -3.46 4.77
CA GLN A 429 -1.35 -3.75 6.06
C GLN A 429 0.18 -3.71 5.98
N SER A 430 0.76 -4.16 4.88
CA SER A 430 2.20 -4.08 4.64
C SER A 430 2.66 -2.63 4.47
N LYS A 431 1.88 -1.82 3.76
CA LYS A 431 2.13 -0.38 3.62
C LYS A 431 2.05 0.34 4.97
N LEU A 432 1.08 0.00 5.82
CA LEU A 432 0.94 0.55 7.17
C LEU A 432 2.13 0.17 8.07
N TYR A 433 2.57 -1.09 8.03
CA TYR A 433 3.75 -1.53 8.77
C TYR A 433 4.99 -0.70 8.41
N TRP A 434 5.30 -0.58 7.11
CA TRP A 434 6.45 0.18 6.65
C TRP A 434 6.32 1.67 6.96
N ARG A 435 5.11 2.18 7.00
CA ARG A 435 4.79 3.53 7.38
C ARG A 435 5.18 3.82 8.84
N ASP A 436 4.69 2.99 9.75
CA ASP A 436 5.01 3.10 11.17
C ASP A 436 6.53 2.90 11.40
N ARG A 437 7.11 1.92 10.72
CA ARG A 437 8.54 1.59 10.81
C ARG A 437 9.46 2.73 10.37
N THR A 438 9.09 3.51 9.37
CA THR A 438 9.95 4.59 8.83
C THR A 438 9.71 5.94 9.50
N ARG A 439 8.78 6.04 10.43
CA ARG A 439 8.42 7.30 11.07
C ARG A 439 9.59 7.93 11.84
N SER A 440 10.37 7.16 12.57
CA SER A 440 11.55 7.63 13.31
C SER A 440 12.61 8.23 12.39
N PHE A 441 12.74 7.71 11.17
CA PHE A 441 13.59 8.31 10.15
C PHE A 441 13.08 9.71 9.77
N PHE A 442 11.78 9.87 9.49
CA PHE A 442 11.21 11.19 9.15
C PHE A 442 11.39 12.20 10.30
N ALA A 443 11.25 11.77 11.56
CA ALA A 443 11.56 12.62 12.72
C ALA A 443 13.02 13.08 12.73
N THR A 444 13.97 12.18 12.44
CA THR A 444 15.41 12.50 12.32
C THR A 444 15.67 13.47 11.16
N ALA A 445 15.07 13.24 10.00
CA ALA A 445 15.20 14.12 8.84
C ALA A 445 14.64 15.51 9.11
N LEU A 446 13.48 15.62 9.75
CA LEU A 446 12.89 16.91 10.15
C LEU A 446 13.75 17.66 11.16
N LYS A 447 14.36 16.96 12.12
CA LYS A 447 15.31 17.56 13.06
C LYS A 447 16.53 18.12 12.34
N ALA A 448 17.05 17.42 11.33
CA ALA A 448 18.14 17.91 10.48
C ALA A 448 17.69 19.12 9.64
N CYS A 449 16.48 19.12 9.08
CA CYS A 449 15.94 20.27 8.35
C CYS A 449 15.76 21.50 9.24
N TYR A 450 15.28 21.31 10.47
CA TYR A 450 15.17 22.40 11.47
C TYR A 450 16.55 22.99 11.79
N ALA A 451 17.55 22.12 12.05
CA ALA A 451 18.92 22.57 12.35
C ALA A 451 19.58 23.29 11.14
N ALA A 452 19.19 22.93 9.91
CA ALA A 452 19.68 23.54 8.69
C ALA A 452 18.90 24.81 8.30
N GLY A 453 17.79 25.14 8.96
CA GLY A 453 16.91 26.25 8.55
C GLY A 453 16.30 26.05 7.18
N ASN A 454 15.95 24.82 6.79
CA ASN A 454 15.45 24.48 5.46
C ASN A 454 13.97 24.07 5.48
N PRO A 455 13.01 25.03 5.44
CA PRO A 455 11.59 24.75 5.47
C PRO A 455 11.08 24.02 4.22
N ALA A 456 11.72 24.20 3.06
CA ALA A 456 11.32 23.54 1.82
C ALA A 456 11.57 22.02 1.90
N LEU A 457 12.73 21.62 2.42
CA LEU A 457 13.03 20.19 2.62
C LEU A 457 12.22 19.62 3.78
N ALA A 458 11.93 20.40 4.83
CA ALA A 458 11.01 20.01 5.90
C ALA A 458 9.60 19.74 5.36
N PHE A 459 9.08 20.61 4.50
CA PHE A 459 7.80 20.40 3.82
C PHE A 459 7.79 19.11 3.03
N TYR A 460 8.83 18.84 2.25
CA TYR A 460 8.98 17.60 1.49
C TYR A 460 8.87 16.36 2.40
N TYR A 461 9.61 16.31 3.52
CA TYR A 461 9.56 15.15 4.42
C TYR A 461 8.24 15.06 5.18
N MET A 462 7.62 16.17 5.55
CA MET A 462 6.30 16.17 6.15
C MET A 462 5.26 15.56 5.20
N GLU A 463 5.25 15.96 3.94
CA GLU A 463 4.35 15.42 2.91
C GLU A 463 4.63 13.92 2.63
N LYS A 464 5.90 13.55 2.48
CA LYS A 464 6.31 12.14 2.32
C LYS A 464 5.86 11.28 3.50
N SER A 465 5.80 11.88 4.66
CA SER A 465 5.36 11.23 5.89
C SER A 465 3.82 11.14 6.03
N ARG A 466 2.99 11.58 5.06
CA ARG A 466 1.56 11.80 5.25
C ARG A 466 0.67 11.17 4.22
N ALA A 467 -0.49 10.67 4.70
CA ALA A 467 -1.64 10.25 3.88
C ALA A 467 -1.27 9.48 2.61
N VAL A 468 -0.27 8.59 2.73
CA VAL A 468 0.31 7.89 1.59
C VAL A 468 -0.71 6.96 0.94
N LEU A 469 -1.48 6.22 1.77
CA LEU A 469 -2.51 5.32 1.26
C LEU A 469 -3.66 6.08 0.60
N LEU A 470 -4.03 7.25 1.14
CA LEU A 470 -5.04 8.09 0.53
C LEU A 470 -4.56 8.61 -0.83
N ASN A 471 -3.31 9.08 -0.91
CA ASN A 471 -2.74 9.54 -2.17
C ASN A 471 -2.61 8.40 -3.20
N ASP A 472 -2.23 7.19 -2.78
CA ASP A 472 -2.19 6.00 -3.64
C ASP A 472 -3.59 5.71 -4.21
N LYS A 473 -4.64 5.74 -3.37
CA LYS A 473 -6.04 5.54 -3.82
C LYS A 473 -6.50 6.60 -4.81
N LEU A 474 -6.19 7.86 -4.55
CA LEU A 474 -6.53 8.95 -5.48
C LEU A 474 -5.74 8.85 -6.78
N ASN A 475 -4.51 8.34 -6.74
CA ASN A 475 -3.76 8.05 -7.95
C ASN A 475 -4.39 6.90 -8.75
N GLU A 476 -4.84 5.84 -8.08
CA GLU A 476 -5.59 4.75 -8.73
C GLU A 476 -6.84 5.28 -9.43
N LEU A 477 -7.64 6.12 -8.74
CA LEU A 477 -8.84 6.73 -9.34
C LEU A 477 -8.51 7.61 -10.55
N GLY A 478 -7.47 8.45 -10.45
CA GLY A 478 -7.03 9.28 -11.57
C GLY A 478 -6.44 8.46 -12.73
N ALA A 479 -5.74 7.37 -12.42
CA ALA A 479 -5.19 6.46 -13.42
C ALA A 479 -6.28 5.81 -14.29
N MET A 480 -7.44 5.52 -13.71
CA MET A 480 -8.58 4.95 -14.44
C MET A 480 -9.04 5.83 -15.62
N ALA A 481 -8.85 7.15 -15.55
CA ALA A 481 -9.14 8.05 -16.68
C ALA A 481 -8.27 7.80 -17.92
N HIS A 482 -7.16 7.05 -17.75
CA HIS A 482 -6.24 6.67 -18.83
C HIS A 482 -6.49 5.25 -19.36
N LEU A 483 -7.62 4.63 -18.97
CA LEU A 483 -8.05 3.32 -19.46
C LEU A 483 -9.27 3.47 -20.39
N PRO A 484 -9.38 2.59 -21.40
CA PRO A 484 -10.64 2.41 -22.13
C PRO A 484 -11.80 2.02 -21.19
N GLU A 485 -13.02 2.37 -21.57
CA GLU A 485 -14.21 2.10 -20.75
C GLU A 485 -14.40 0.60 -20.44
N GLU A 486 -14.08 -0.27 -21.37
CA GLU A 486 -14.15 -1.73 -21.20
C GLU A 486 -13.23 -2.21 -20.09
N GLU A 487 -11.96 -1.76 -20.06
CA GLU A 487 -10.98 -2.11 -19.04
C GLU A 487 -11.39 -1.52 -17.67
N HIS A 488 -11.93 -0.30 -17.68
CA HIS A 488 -12.45 0.33 -16.47
C HIS A 488 -13.61 -0.49 -15.88
N ASN A 489 -14.57 -0.92 -16.68
CA ASN A 489 -15.69 -1.74 -16.23
C ASN A 489 -15.23 -3.10 -15.68
N THR A 490 -14.25 -3.73 -16.34
CA THR A 490 -13.64 -4.99 -15.88
C THR A 490 -12.94 -4.84 -14.53
N GLU A 491 -12.18 -3.75 -14.31
CA GLU A 491 -11.56 -3.47 -13.01
C GLU A 491 -12.61 -3.31 -11.90
N GLN A 492 -13.70 -2.60 -12.19
CA GLN A 492 -14.80 -2.41 -11.25
C GLN A 492 -15.53 -3.73 -10.93
N GLU A 493 -15.68 -4.59 -11.90
CA GLU A 493 -16.29 -5.91 -11.68
C GLU A 493 -15.46 -6.78 -10.74
N TYR A 494 -14.13 -6.82 -10.94
CA TYR A 494 -13.24 -7.52 -10.01
C TYR A 494 -13.35 -6.97 -8.58
N LYS A 495 -13.36 -5.65 -8.41
CA LYS A 495 -13.51 -5.02 -7.10
C LYS A 495 -14.84 -5.40 -6.41
N ARG A 496 -15.94 -5.41 -7.17
CA ARG A 496 -17.26 -5.86 -6.66
C ARG A 496 -17.23 -7.33 -6.25
N ARG A 497 -16.66 -8.20 -7.07
CA ARG A 497 -16.52 -9.63 -6.76
C ARG A 497 -15.69 -9.84 -5.49
N ILE A 498 -14.53 -9.18 -5.35
CA ILE A 498 -13.70 -9.27 -4.14
C ILE A 498 -14.51 -8.85 -2.91
N THR A 499 -15.17 -7.68 -2.96
CA THR A 499 -15.97 -7.18 -1.84
C THR A 499 -17.09 -8.14 -1.46
N SER A 500 -17.83 -8.68 -2.43
CA SER A 500 -18.90 -9.65 -2.21
C SER A 500 -18.39 -10.95 -1.57
N GLU A 501 -17.27 -11.47 -2.07
CA GLU A 501 -16.71 -12.73 -1.54
C GLU A 501 -16.10 -12.54 -0.13
N GLU A 502 -15.53 -11.36 0.17
CA GLU A 502 -15.06 -11.02 1.51
C GLU A 502 -16.22 -10.86 2.50
N GLN A 503 -17.32 -10.23 2.12
CA GLN A 503 -18.54 -10.16 2.95
C GLN A 503 -19.09 -11.56 3.27
N ARG A 504 -19.14 -12.42 2.24
CA ARG A 504 -19.55 -13.80 2.42
C ARG A 504 -18.62 -14.56 3.37
N LEU A 505 -17.32 -14.36 3.25
CA LEU A 505 -16.33 -14.93 4.18
C LEU A 505 -16.58 -14.48 5.62
N ASN A 506 -16.81 -13.17 5.82
CA ASN A 506 -17.04 -12.59 7.13
C ASN A 506 -18.36 -13.04 7.78
N SER A 507 -19.33 -13.49 6.99
CA SER A 507 -20.60 -14.05 7.49
C SER A 507 -20.50 -15.51 7.95
N LEU A 508 -19.40 -16.20 7.67
CA LEU A 508 -19.22 -17.62 8.01
C LEU A 508 -18.52 -17.80 9.37
N PRO A 509 -18.88 -18.83 10.14
CA PRO A 509 -18.17 -19.13 11.39
C PRO A 509 -16.69 -19.39 11.14
N ALA A 510 -15.82 -18.66 11.85
CA ALA A 510 -14.38 -18.82 11.76
C ALA A 510 -13.96 -20.28 11.97
N HIS A 511 -12.98 -20.77 11.22
CA HIS A 511 -12.45 -22.13 11.25
C HIS A 511 -13.37 -23.26 10.72
N SER A 512 -14.60 -22.95 10.28
CA SER A 512 -15.48 -23.94 9.63
C SER A 512 -14.87 -24.40 8.28
N MET A 513 -15.30 -25.56 7.78
CA MET A 513 -14.90 -26.02 6.44
C MET A 513 -15.38 -25.06 5.35
N GLN A 514 -16.58 -24.50 5.52
CA GLN A 514 -17.14 -23.48 4.62
C GLN A 514 -16.31 -22.19 4.63
N TYR A 515 -15.86 -21.74 5.81
CA TYR A 515 -14.96 -20.60 5.94
C TYR A 515 -13.64 -20.82 5.18
N LYS A 516 -13.01 -21.99 5.34
CA LYS A 516 -11.77 -22.34 4.62
C LYS A 516 -11.98 -22.37 3.11
N GLN A 517 -13.09 -22.97 2.65
CA GLN A 517 -13.40 -23.00 1.21
C GLN A 517 -13.66 -21.60 0.67
N GLN A 518 -14.40 -20.77 1.40
CA GLN A 518 -14.66 -19.38 1.02
C GLN A 518 -13.37 -18.55 1.01
N GLN A 519 -12.44 -18.78 1.93
CA GLN A 519 -11.13 -18.18 1.94
C GLN A 519 -10.36 -18.45 0.64
N LEU A 520 -10.39 -19.68 0.13
CA LEU A 520 -9.77 -20.01 -1.16
C LEU A 520 -10.42 -19.25 -2.31
N THR A 521 -11.75 -19.12 -2.30
CA THR A 521 -12.49 -18.37 -3.32
C THR A 521 -12.05 -16.88 -3.33
N VAL A 522 -11.98 -16.26 -2.15
CA VAL A 522 -11.50 -14.87 -2.02
C VAL A 522 -10.07 -14.74 -2.57
N LEU A 523 -9.17 -15.64 -2.18
CA LEU A 523 -7.78 -15.62 -2.65
C LEU A 523 -7.69 -15.81 -4.16
N GLN A 524 -8.49 -16.70 -4.73
CA GLN A 524 -8.53 -16.92 -6.17
C GLN A 524 -8.96 -15.66 -6.92
N VAL A 525 -10.03 -15.00 -6.50
CA VAL A 525 -10.51 -13.76 -7.15
C VAL A 525 -9.47 -12.64 -7.04
N LYS A 526 -8.80 -12.54 -5.90
CA LYS A 526 -7.69 -11.58 -5.71
C LYS A 526 -6.51 -11.85 -6.64
N ASP A 527 -6.14 -13.11 -6.83
CA ASP A 527 -5.07 -13.51 -7.76
C ASP A 527 -5.43 -13.21 -9.22
N GLU A 528 -6.68 -13.49 -9.61
CA GLU A 528 -7.20 -13.14 -10.94
C GLU A 528 -7.14 -11.64 -11.18
N PHE A 529 -7.55 -10.84 -10.19
CA PHE A 529 -7.51 -9.39 -10.26
C PHE A 529 -6.07 -8.86 -10.36
N GLU A 530 -5.15 -9.39 -9.55
CA GLU A 530 -3.74 -8.98 -9.60
C GLU A 530 -3.12 -9.29 -10.97
N HIS A 531 -3.43 -10.45 -11.53
CA HIS A 531 -2.97 -10.80 -12.86
C HIS A 531 -3.52 -9.85 -13.93
N TYR A 532 -4.80 -9.51 -13.84
CA TYR A 532 -5.45 -8.54 -14.71
C TYR A 532 -4.78 -7.16 -14.60
N ILE A 533 -4.58 -6.65 -13.37
CA ILE A 533 -3.91 -5.36 -13.13
C ILE A 533 -2.51 -5.34 -13.74
N LYS A 534 -1.71 -6.38 -13.57
CA LYS A 534 -0.38 -6.47 -14.18
C LYS A 534 -0.44 -6.43 -15.72
N THR A 535 -1.48 -7.01 -16.30
CA THR A 535 -1.69 -7.00 -17.74
C THR A 535 -2.02 -5.58 -18.25
N ILE A 536 -2.93 -4.88 -17.59
CA ILE A 536 -3.27 -3.50 -17.98
C ILE A 536 -2.12 -2.52 -17.72
N GLU A 537 -1.35 -2.70 -16.66
CA GLU A 537 -0.15 -1.89 -16.39
C GLU A 537 0.91 -2.00 -17.50
N GLN A 538 1.06 -3.18 -18.09
CA GLN A 538 1.95 -3.38 -19.24
C GLN A 538 1.36 -2.81 -20.54
N LYS A 539 0.04 -2.95 -20.73
CA LYS A 539 -0.67 -2.53 -21.94
C LYS A 539 -0.85 -1.00 -22.00
N TYR A 540 -0.99 -0.34 -20.85
CA TYR A 540 -1.27 1.09 -20.74
C TYR A 540 -0.22 1.83 -19.89
N PRO A 541 0.91 2.26 -20.47
CA PRO A 541 1.98 2.93 -19.71
C PRO A 541 1.53 4.22 -18.99
N ALA A 542 0.58 4.99 -19.55
CA ALA A 542 0.03 6.19 -18.92
C ALA A 542 -0.70 5.85 -17.61
N TYR A 543 -1.50 4.78 -17.62
CA TYR A 543 -2.15 4.26 -16.40
C TYR A 543 -1.10 3.91 -15.33
N TYR A 544 -0.06 3.16 -15.70
CA TYR A 544 1.03 2.79 -14.78
C TYR A 544 1.72 4.03 -14.20
N GLN A 545 2.10 4.99 -15.05
CA GLN A 545 2.79 6.20 -14.62
C GLN A 545 1.95 7.04 -13.64
N TYR A 546 0.66 7.19 -13.92
CA TYR A 546 -0.24 7.96 -13.06
C TYR A 546 -0.51 7.25 -11.73
N LYS A 547 -0.76 5.94 -11.76
CA LYS A 547 -1.03 5.11 -10.58
C LYS A 547 0.11 5.15 -9.58
N TYR A 548 1.34 5.08 -10.05
CA TYR A 548 2.55 5.08 -9.21
C TYR A 548 3.21 6.45 -9.07
N ALA A 549 2.53 7.51 -9.47
CA ALA A 549 3.03 8.86 -9.29
C ALA A 549 3.23 9.17 -7.81
N SER A 550 4.48 9.40 -7.40
CA SER A 550 4.85 9.72 -6.01
C SER A 550 5.37 11.14 -5.86
N LYS A 551 5.00 12.02 -6.82
CA LYS A 551 5.45 13.42 -6.82
C LYS A 551 4.86 14.15 -5.61
N VAL A 552 5.74 14.66 -4.75
CA VAL A 552 5.37 15.62 -3.70
C VAL A 552 5.37 17.02 -4.32
N PRO A 553 4.35 17.86 -4.07
CA PRO A 553 4.34 19.22 -4.57
C PRO A 553 5.52 20.02 -3.99
N ALA A 554 6.03 20.95 -4.76
CA ALA A 554 7.02 21.89 -4.24
C ALA A 554 6.37 22.89 -3.27
N LEU A 555 7.13 23.38 -2.28
CA LEU A 555 6.64 24.41 -1.36
C LEU A 555 6.07 25.63 -2.11
N ALA A 556 6.74 26.05 -3.20
CA ALA A 556 6.30 27.16 -4.04
C ALA A 556 4.93 26.92 -4.73
N GLU A 557 4.60 25.67 -5.08
CA GLU A 557 3.27 25.31 -5.62
C GLU A 557 2.18 25.55 -4.58
N LEU A 558 2.42 25.15 -3.33
CA LEU A 558 1.50 25.42 -2.24
C LEU A 558 1.40 26.92 -1.94
N GLN A 559 2.51 27.65 -1.91
CA GLN A 559 2.52 29.09 -1.68
C GLN A 559 1.71 29.85 -2.74
N LYS A 560 1.83 29.47 -4.02
CA LYS A 560 1.01 30.01 -5.10
C LYS A 560 -0.49 29.73 -4.90
N TYR A 561 -0.84 28.54 -4.43
CA TYR A 561 -2.21 28.17 -4.07
C TYR A 561 -2.75 29.06 -2.94
N LEU A 562 -1.95 29.26 -1.87
CA LEU A 562 -2.30 30.06 -0.70
C LEU A 562 -2.47 31.53 -1.05
N LEU A 563 -1.58 32.09 -1.90
CA LEU A 563 -1.68 33.46 -2.37
C LEU A 563 -3.02 33.75 -3.06
N LYS A 564 -3.41 32.87 -3.99
CA LYS A 564 -4.69 33.00 -4.72
C LYS A 564 -5.91 32.99 -3.79
N ARG A 565 -5.80 32.33 -2.65
CA ARG A 565 -6.91 32.07 -1.71
C ARG A 565 -6.85 32.93 -0.45
N LYS A 566 -5.80 33.75 -0.32
CA LYS A 566 -5.55 34.53 0.91
C LYS A 566 -5.60 33.63 2.15
N ALA A 567 -4.90 32.51 2.11
CA ALA A 567 -4.93 31.48 3.14
C ALA A 567 -3.52 31.20 3.70
N HIS A 568 -3.47 30.64 4.89
CA HIS A 568 -2.27 30.14 5.54
C HIS A 568 -2.39 28.61 5.67
N PHE A 569 -1.26 27.91 5.59
CA PHE A 569 -1.22 26.46 5.76
C PHE A 569 -0.33 26.09 6.93
N VAL A 570 -0.82 25.23 7.82
CA VAL A 570 -0.05 24.76 8.98
C VAL A 570 0.02 23.24 8.95
N HIS A 571 1.24 22.74 8.95
CA HIS A 571 1.53 21.31 8.95
C HIS A 571 2.15 20.88 10.27
N TYR A 572 1.55 19.91 10.94
CA TYR A 572 2.02 19.36 12.21
C TYR A 572 2.64 17.99 11.99
N PHE A 573 3.76 17.72 12.61
CA PHE A 573 4.37 16.41 12.75
C PHE A 573 4.67 16.17 14.23
N VAL A 574 4.04 15.12 14.82
CA VAL A 574 4.03 14.90 16.26
C VAL A 574 4.63 13.54 16.60
N GLU A 575 5.69 13.57 17.40
CA GLU A 575 6.32 12.42 18.04
C GLU A 575 5.98 12.41 19.55
N ASP A 576 6.39 11.36 20.25
CA ASP A 576 6.01 11.18 21.65
C ASP A 576 6.53 12.31 22.57
N THR A 577 7.67 12.92 22.24
CA THR A 577 8.33 13.96 23.09
C THR A 577 8.64 15.26 22.34
N THR A 578 8.31 15.33 21.05
CA THR A 578 8.65 16.49 20.20
C THR A 578 7.60 16.67 19.13
N ALA A 579 7.22 17.91 18.86
CA ALA A 579 6.40 18.23 17.70
C ALA A 579 7.13 19.25 16.81
N TYR A 580 6.97 19.10 15.52
CA TYR A 580 7.40 20.09 14.52
C TYR A 580 6.17 20.69 13.87
N ILE A 581 6.15 22.04 13.80
CA ILE A 581 5.09 22.80 13.16
C ILE A 581 5.72 23.55 12.00
N LEU A 582 5.21 23.38 10.79
CA LEU A 582 5.60 24.13 9.63
C LEU A 582 4.46 25.10 9.26
N SER A 583 4.67 26.39 9.55
CA SER A 583 3.78 27.47 9.18
C SER A 583 4.18 27.99 7.80
N ILE A 584 3.23 27.95 6.86
CA ILE A 584 3.46 28.33 5.45
C ILE A 584 2.47 29.44 5.11
N MET A 585 3.02 30.61 4.77
CA MET A 585 2.31 31.77 4.26
C MET A 585 2.59 31.91 2.74
N PRO A 586 1.87 32.76 2.04
CA PRO A 586 2.09 32.97 0.60
C PRO A 586 3.54 33.33 0.21
N ASP A 587 4.24 34.02 1.06
CA ASP A 587 5.59 34.58 0.84
C ASP A 587 6.66 33.99 1.75
N THR A 588 6.26 33.34 2.85
CA THR A 588 7.20 32.86 3.87
C THR A 588 6.85 31.44 4.33
N ALA A 589 7.86 30.74 4.84
CA ALA A 589 7.65 29.46 5.54
C ALA A 589 8.60 29.38 6.73
N LYS A 590 8.06 29.01 7.90
CA LYS A 590 8.82 28.93 9.14
C LYS A 590 8.57 27.59 9.83
N MET A 591 9.63 26.94 10.26
CA MET A 591 9.57 25.73 11.06
C MET A 591 9.75 26.05 12.54
N ILE A 592 8.88 25.49 13.37
CA ILE A 592 8.88 25.64 14.83
C ILE A 592 9.02 24.27 15.44
N GLN A 593 9.87 24.12 16.47
CA GLN A 593 10.01 22.90 17.24
C GLN A 593 9.42 23.10 18.64
N LEU A 594 8.52 22.21 19.03
CA LEU A 594 7.99 22.13 20.39
C LEU A 594 8.66 20.96 21.12
N HIS A 595 9.14 21.21 22.31
CA HIS A 595 9.71 20.18 23.20
C HIS A 595 8.70 19.72 24.22
N SER A 596 8.94 18.60 24.88
CA SER A 596 8.06 17.97 25.88
C SER A 596 7.61 18.90 27.04
N LYS A 597 8.33 19.97 27.29
CA LYS A 597 7.89 21.01 28.24
C LYS A 597 6.70 21.83 27.77
N ASN A 598 6.50 21.91 26.45
CA ASN A 598 5.47 22.72 25.79
C ASN A 598 4.47 21.87 24.99
N PHE A 599 4.63 20.56 25.01
CA PHE A 599 3.76 19.63 24.33
C PHE A 599 3.49 18.42 25.24
N ASP A 600 2.23 18.26 25.62
CA ASP A 600 1.74 17.08 26.32
C ASP A 600 0.54 16.50 25.57
N ARG A 601 0.70 15.29 25.10
CA ARG A 601 -0.37 14.57 24.40
C ARG A 601 -1.58 14.33 25.28
N GLU A 602 -1.39 14.16 26.59
CA GLU A 602 -2.50 13.96 27.52
C GLU A 602 -3.36 15.23 27.65
N GLN A 603 -2.76 16.41 27.57
CA GLN A 603 -3.53 17.66 27.51
C GLN A 603 -4.41 17.75 26.27
N VAL A 604 -3.93 17.29 25.11
CA VAL A 604 -4.76 17.22 23.90
C VAL A 604 -5.92 16.26 24.10
N MET A 605 -5.67 15.09 24.66
CA MET A 605 -6.73 14.11 24.92
C MET A 605 -7.74 14.62 25.96
N GLU A 606 -7.25 15.31 26.97
CA GLU A 606 -8.09 15.90 28.00
C GLU A 606 -8.99 17.03 27.46
N PHE A 607 -8.43 17.88 26.60
CA PHE A 607 -9.23 18.89 25.89
C PHE A 607 -10.33 18.24 25.04
N LEU A 608 -10.02 17.15 24.32
CA LEU A 608 -11.03 16.43 23.53
C LEU A 608 -12.11 15.77 24.42
N ARG A 609 -11.73 15.26 25.61
CA ARG A 609 -12.69 14.75 26.61
C ARG A 609 -13.62 15.84 27.11
N TYR A 610 -13.15 17.07 27.32
CA TYR A 610 -14.02 18.21 27.65
C TYR A 610 -14.96 18.52 26.48
N CYS A 611 -14.42 18.70 25.28
CA CYS A 611 -15.24 19.05 24.10
C CYS A 611 -16.30 17.99 23.78
N SER A 612 -16.04 16.72 24.07
CA SER A 612 -16.96 15.61 23.75
C SER A 612 -17.96 15.29 24.89
N ASN A 613 -17.90 15.97 26.03
CA ASN A 613 -18.74 15.67 27.19
C ASN A 613 -19.37 16.93 27.77
N LYS A 614 -20.68 17.13 27.48
CA LYS A 614 -21.47 18.28 27.98
C LYS A 614 -21.42 18.43 29.49
N GLN A 615 -21.61 17.35 30.25
CA GLN A 615 -21.64 17.41 31.72
C GLN A 615 -20.31 17.85 32.28
N ARG A 616 -19.21 17.35 31.72
CA ARG A 616 -17.85 17.73 32.14
C ARG A 616 -17.58 19.21 31.86
N LEU A 617 -17.97 19.74 30.70
CA LEU A 617 -17.86 21.16 30.38
C LEU A 617 -18.67 22.04 31.35
N ASN A 618 -19.91 21.63 31.66
CA ASN A 618 -20.75 22.37 32.59
C ASN A 618 -20.20 22.36 34.02
N ASN A 619 -19.64 21.23 34.45
CA ASN A 619 -19.13 21.08 35.82
C ASN A 619 -17.78 21.79 36.03
N ASP A 620 -16.94 21.85 34.98
CA ASP A 620 -15.59 22.42 35.08
C ASP A 620 -15.19 23.19 33.81
N PHE A 621 -15.91 24.26 33.51
CA PHE A 621 -15.59 25.13 32.38
C PHE A 621 -14.24 25.86 32.57
N SER A 622 -13.82 26.12 33.81
CA SER A 622 -12.55 26.77 34.10
C SER A 622 -11.36 25.87 33.75
N GLY A 623 -11.45 24.58 34.07
CA GLY A 623 -10.45 23.57 33.66
C GLY A 623 -10.35 23.44 32.14
N PHE A 624 -11.48 23.38 31.44
CA PHE A 624 -11.52 23.45 29.99
C PHE A 624 -10.82 24.71 29.44
N ALA A 625 -11.18 25.91 29.95
CA ALA A 625 -10.64 27.18 29.48
C ALA A 625 -9.12 27.22 29.65
N SER A 626 -8.63 26.76 30.82
CA SER A 626 -7.19 26.69 31.12
C SER A 626 -6.45 25.79 30.15
N ILE A 627 -6.94 24.57 29.90
CA ILE A 627 -6.32 23.63 28.96
C ILE A 627 -6.40 24.15 27.51
N SER A 628 -7.55 24.71 27.11
CA SER A 628 -7.75 25.32 25.80
C SER A 628 -6.75 26.45 25.53
N HIS A 629 -6.55 27.34 26.56
CA HIS A 629 -5.56 28.40 26.47
C HIS A 629 -4.12 27.88 26.45
N ALA A 630 -3.79 26.85 27.21
CA ALA A 630 -2.46 26.25 27.21
C ALA A 630 -2.15 25.63 25.83
N LEU A 631 -3.12 24.94 25.19
CA LEU A 631 -2.97 24.43 23.84
C LEU A 631 -2.87 25.54 22.78
N TYR A 632 -3.64 26.64 22.92
CA TYR A 632 -3.47 27.82 22.09
C TYR A 632 -2.05 28.36 22.16
N LYS A 633 -1.51 28.56 23.36
CA LYS A 633 -0.13 29.01 23.61
C LYS A 633 0.93 28.12 22.98
N SER A 634 0.72 26.82 22.98
CA SER A 634 1.67 25.85 22.47
C SER A 634 1.58 25.67 20.95
N PHE A 635 0.37 25.52 20.42
CA PHE A 635 0.17 25.07 19.04
C PHE A 635 -0.13 26.20 18.05
N PHE A 636 -0.71 27.33 18.50
CA PHE A 636 -1.19 28.35 17.56
C PHE A 636 -0.53 29.71 17.75
N GLU A 637 -0.37 30.22 18.95
CA GLU A 637 0.23 31.55 19.23
C GLU A 637 1.64 31.70 18.62
N PRO A 638 2.56 30.69 18.69
CA PRO A 638 3.90 30.82 18.13
C PRO A 638 3.93 30.98 16.61
N LEU A 639 2.82 30.71 15.92
CA LEU A 639 2.71 30.87 14.47
C LEU A 639 2.60 32.34 14.07
N GLN A 640 2.15 33.21 14.98
CA GLN A 640 1.98 34.65 14.77
C GLN A 640 1.23 35.00 13.48
N MET A 641 0.18 34.24 13.18
CA MET A 641 -0.61 34.38 11.96
C MET A 641 -1.60 35.53 12.06
N PRO A 642 -1.77 36.36 11.02
CA PRO A 642 -2.88 37.29 10.95
C PRO A 642 -4.22 36.58 10.90
N ALA A 643 -5.28 37.26 11.35
CA ALA A 643 -6.65 36.75 11.26
C ALA A 643 -7.01 36.43 9.80
N GLY A 644 -7.83 35.40 9.61
CA GLY A 644 -8.23 34.95 8.27
C GLY A 644 -8.31 33.44 8.11
N ARG A 645 -8.08 32.98 6.88
CA ARG A 645 -8.24 31.55 6.53
C ARG A 645 -7.01 30.72 6.87
N VAL A 646 -7.25 29.61 7.58
CA VAL A 646 -6.20 28.67 7.99
C VAL A 646 -6.56 27.23 7.55
N ILE A 647 -5.67 26.63 6.80
CA ILE A 647 -5.76 25.23 6.38
C ILE A 647 -4.83 24.40 7.26
N LEU A 648 -5.38 23.45 8.00
CA LEU A 648 -4.66 22.65 8.99
C LEU A 648 -4.41 21.21 8.49
N CYS A 649 -3.15 20.80 8.48
CA CYS A 649 -2.75 19.41 8.28
C CYS A 649 -2.23 18.86 9.61
N GLN A 650 -3.11 18.17 10.34
CA GLN A 650 -2.83 17.67 11.69
C GLN A 650 -2.21 16.27 11.66
N ASP A 651 -1.56 15.85 12.75
CA ASP A 651 -0.91 14.55 12.91
C ASP A 651 -1.36 13.84 14.19
N ASN A 652 -1.74 12.56 14.06
CA ASN A 652 -2.08 11.65 15.17
C ASN A 652 -3.27 12.05 16.05
N PHE A 653 -3.90 13.17 15.80
CA PHE A 653 -5.13 13.63 16.46
C PHE A 653 -5.90 14.56 15.53
N LEU A 654 -7.16 14.77 15.81
CA LEU A 654 -7.96 15.79 15.15
C LEU A 654 -8.50 16.74 16.22
N LEU A 655 -7.80 17.87 16.39
CA LEU A 655 -8.12 18.92 17.34
C LEU A 655 -8.98 19.98 16.65
N PRO A 656 -10.18 20.32 17.16
CA PRO A 656 -10.94 21.46 16.64
C PRO A 656 -10.29 22.77 17.08
N PHE A 657 -9.39 23.30 16.25
CA PHE A 657 -8.66 24.53 16.56
C PHE A 657 -9.57 25.73 16.79
N GLU A 658 -10.73 25.76 16.16
CA GLU A 658 -11.76 26.78 16.38
C GLU A 658 -12.20 26.91 17.86
N ALA A 659 -12.08 25.84 18.65
CA ALA A 659 -12.43 25.82 20.09
C ALA A 659 -11.26 26.15 21.01
N LEU A 660 -10.08 26.48 20.50
CA LEU A 660 -8.98 26.98 21.30
C LEU A 660 -9.22 28.44 21.71
N CYS A 661 -8.89 28.77 22.97
CA CYS A 661 -9.12 30.08 23.56
C CYS A 661 -7.86 30.93 23.61
N LYS A 662 -7.95 32.18 23.19
CA LYS A 662 -6.88 33.18 23.32
C LYS A 662 -6.71 33.67 24.78
N ASP A 663 -7.70 33.44 25.62
CA ASP A 663 -7.70 33.78 27.03
C ASP A 663 -8.02 32.57 27.92
N ASP A 664 -7.64 32.65 29.18
CA ASP A 664 -7.83 31.61 30.20
C ASP A 664 -9.25 31.55 30.78
N LYS A 665 -10.15 32.47 30.37
CA LYS A 665 -11.54 32.58 30.82
C LYS A 665 -12.52 31.93 29.84
N GLY A 666 -12.05 31.43 28.70
CA GLY A 666 -12.89 30.81 27.71
C GLY A 666 -13.83 31.76 26.94
N LYS A 667 -13.45 33.03 26.79
CA LYS A 667 -14.29 34.05 26.14
C LYS A 667 -13.93 34.32 24.68
N ARG A 668 -12.67 34.13 24.29
CA ARG A 668 -12.17 34.45 22.93
C ARG A 668 -11.70 33.21 22.21
N PHE A 669 -12.65 32.47 21.66
CA PHE A 669 -12.34 31.32 20.79
C PHE A 669 -11.73 31.74 19.45
N LEU A 670 -10.88 30.91 18.89
CA LEU A 670 -10.25 31.16 17.58
C LEU A 670 -11.26 31.26 16.44
N VAL A 671 -12.43 30.62 16.55
CA VAL A 671 -13.50 30.69 15.54
C VAL A 671 -13.95 32.11 15.23
N TYR A 672 -13.78 33.07 16.16
CA TYR A 672 -14.15 34.46 15.91
C TYR A 672 -13.21 35.18 14.93
N ASP A 673 -11.94 34.81 14.91
CA ASP A 673 -10.91 35.49 14.14
C ASP A 673 -10.42 34.69 12.92
N TYR A 674 -10.63 33.37 12.93
CA TYR A 674 -10.07 32.47 11.92
C TYR A 674 -11.11 31.55 11.31
N VAL A 675 -10.98 31.31 10.01
CA VAL A 675 -11.77 30.37 9.21
C VAL A 675 -10.96 29.10 9.00
N PHE A 676 -11.38 28.00 9.60
CA PHE A 676 -10.63 26.74 9.57
C PHE A 676 -11.15 25.75 8.55
N SER A 677 -10.24 25.09 7.87
CA SER A 677 -10.47 23.84 7.17
C SER A 677 -9.32 22.86 7.43
N TYR A 678 -9.59 21.57 7.28
CA TYR A 678 -8.66 20.49 7.61
C TYR A 678 -8.34 19.67 6.38
N VAL A 679 -7.10 19.22 6.25
CA VAL A 679 -6.67 18.40 5.11
C VAL A 679 -5.77 17.25 5.58
N TYR A 680 -5.73 16.18 4.79
CA TYR A 680 -4.87 15.03 5.07
C TYR A 680 -3.41 15.29 4.69
N SER A 681 -3.16 16.06 3.63
CA SER A 681 -1.84 16.48 3.15
C SER A 681 -1.99 17.65 2.17
N ALA A 682 -0.91 18.39 1.89
CA ALA A 682 -0.91 19.40 0.82
C ALA A 682 -1.03 18.73 -0.56
N SER A 683 -0.47 17.54 -0.73
CA SER A 683 -0.62 16.73 -1.95
C SER A 683 -2.08 16.44 -2.26
N TYR A 684 -2.88 16.11 -1.24
CA TYR A 684 -4.33 15.93 -1.38
C TYR A 684 -5.03 17.24 -1.77
N LEU A 685 -4.68 18.35 -1.11
CA LEU A 685 -5.28 19.66 -1.34
C LEU A 685 -5.03 20.20 -2.76
N LEU A 686 -3.82 19.97 -3.27
CA LEU A 686 -3.38 20.48 -4.59
C LEU A 686 -3.75 19.56 -5.74
N LYS A 687 -4.30 18.38 -5.45
CA LYS A 687 -4.69 17.44 -6.49
C LYS A 687 -5.95 17.95 -7.20
N GLU A 688 -5.79 18.25 -8.47
CA GLU A 688 -6.92 18.60 -9.33
C GLU A 688 -7.77 17.33 -9.54
N MET A 689 -9.03 17.44 -9.17
CA MET A 689 -10.05 16.43 -9.44
C MET A 689 -11.11 17.09 -10.31
N ASP A 690 -11.23 16.63 -11.55
CA ASP A 690 -12.30 17.05 -12.45
C ASP A 690 -13.52 16.12 -12.24
N PRO A 691 -14.47 16.49 -11.37
CA PRO A 691 -15.65 15.68 -11.17
C PRO A 691 -16.52 15.72 -12.45
N PRO A 692 -17.22 14.64 -12.78
CA PRO A 692 -18.18 14.64 -13.86
C PRO A 692 -19.31 15.64 -13.58
N VAL A 693 -20.06 16.00 -14.62
CA VAL A 693 -21.21 16.90 -14.48
C VAL A 693 -22.27 16.26 -13.60
N ALA A 694 -22.69 16.94 -12.55
CA ALA A 694 -23.72 16.46 -11.65
C ALA A 694 -25.10 16.45 -12.32
N LYS A 695 -25.90 15.42 -12.02
CA LYS A 695 -27.31 15.30 -12.48
C LYS A 695 -28.22 16.30 -11.79
N GLY A 696 -27.85 16.72 -10.57
CA GLY A 696 -28.60 17.68 -9.77
C GLY A 696 -27.73 18.32 -8.70
N ASN A 697 -28.27 19.26 -7.99
CA ASN A 697 -27.57 20.11 -7.04
C ASN A 697 -27.45 19.48 -5.65
N PHE A 698 -28.53 18.80 -5.19
CA PHE A 698 -28.61 18.27 -3.84
C PHE A 698 -29.26 16.89 -3.80
N ILE A 699 -28.68 15.97 -3.04
CA ILE A 699 -29.29 14.68 -2.69
C ILE A 699 -29.26 14.50 -1.17
N GLY A 700 -30.35 13.96 -0.62
CA GLY A 700 -30.47 13.76 0.81
C GLY A 700 -30.93 12.35 1.17
N PHE A 701 -30.40 11.83 2.29
CA PHE A 701 -30.77 10.54 2.85
C PHE A 701 -31.13 10.70 4.33
N ALA A 702 -32.34 10.27 4.70
CA ALA A 702 -32.82 10.26 6.09
C ALA A 702 -33.65 8.98 6.34
N PRO A 703 -33.09 7.91 6.89
CA PRO A 703 -33.80 6.68 7.22
C PRO A 703 -35.00 6.90 8.16
N VAL A 704 -34.89 7.82 9.10
CA VAL A 704 -35.87 8.12 10.19
C VAL A 704 -35.99 6.96 11.17
N SER A 705 -36.37 5.77 10.69
CA SER A 705 -36.40 4.51 11.45
C SER A 705 -35.53 3.44 10.76
N PHE A 706 -35.12 2.47 11.52
CA PHE A 706 -34.19 1.45 11.10
C PHE A 706 -34.81 0.06 11.22
N SER A 707 -34.35 -0.88 10.42
CA SER A 707 -34.74 -2.29 10.54
C SER A 707 -34.54 -2.79 11.97
N SER A 708 -35.46 -3.59 12.49
CA SER A 708 -35.39 -4.18 13.84
C SER A 708 -34.10 -4.96 14.08
N SER A 709 -33.51 -5.52 13.04
CA SER A 709 -32.23 -6.23 13.11
C SER A 709 -31.05 -5.32 13.48
N LEU A 710 -31.15 -4.02 13.28
CA LEU A 710 -30.07 -3.05 13.57
C LEU A 710 -30.14 -2.49 15.00
N SER A 711 -31.30 -2.61 15.68
CA SER A 711 -31.52 -2.18 17.07
C SER A 711 -31.08 -0.72 17.35
N LEU A 712 -31.40 0.21 16.44
CA LEU A 712 -31.02 1.61 16.53
C LEU A 712 -32.24 2.50 16.88
N PRO A 713 -32.05 3.62 17.61
CA PRO A 713 -33.10 4.56 17.88
C PRO A 713 -33.53 5.33 16.63
N ASP A 714 -34.79 5.78 16.61
CA ASP A 714 -35.34 6.58 15.51
C ASP A 714 -34.80 8.02 15.52
N LEU A 715 -34.62 8.60 14.33
CA LEU A 715 -34.23 10.00 14.08
C LEU A 715 -35.44 10.77 13.54
N THR A 716 -36.45 11.01 14.40
CA THR A 716 -37.79 11.42 14.01
C THR A 716 -37.85 12.72 13.20
N ASN A 717 -36.97 13.69 13.50
CA ASN A 717 -36.96 15.01 12.85
C ASN A 717 -36.11 15.06 11.56
N SER A 718 -35.35 14.01 11.25
CA SER A 718 -34.36 14.01 10.18
C SER A 718 -34.96 14.21 8.78
N ALA A 719 -36.15 13.66 8.51
CA ALA A 719 -36.83 13.82 7.21
C ALA A 719 -37.31 15.26 7.00
N THR A 720 -37.99 15.86 7.97
CA THR A 720 -38.52 17.23 7.88
C THR A 720 -37.40 18.25 7.67
N LEU A 721 -36.29 18.07 8.40
CA LEU A 721 -35.13 18.92 8.23
C LEU A 721 -34.45 18.74 6.87
N LEU A 722 -34.39 17.51 6.39
CA LEU A 722 -33.84 17.24 5.06
C LEU A 722 -34.69 17.91 3.96
N GLU A 723 -36.00 17.86 4.07
CA GLU A 723 -36.95 18.55 3.17
C GLU A 723 -36.74 20.07 3.22
N HIS A 724 -36.61 20.64 4.39
CA HIS A 724 -36.29 22.07 4.56
C HIS A 724 -34.93 22.42 3.90
N THR A 725 -33.90 21.70 4.19
CA THR A 725 -32.58 21.90 3.60
C THR A 725 -32.62 21.81 2.06
N ALA A 726 -33.35 20.85 1.52
CA ALA A 726 -33.49 20.67 0.08
C ALA A 726 -34.15 21.88 -0.60
N SER A 727 -35.01 22.64 0.11
CA SER A 727 -35.68 23.83 -0.43
C SER A 727 -34.70 24.94 -0.87
N TYR A 728 -33.45 24.92 -0.37
CA TYR A 728 -32.43 25.87 -0.80
C TYR A 728 -31.87 25.57 -2.21
N TYR A 729 -32.19 24.41 -2.82
CA TYR A 729 -31.59 23.94 -4.06
C TYR A 729 -32.66 23.65 -5.12
N ASN A 730 -32.37 23.95 -6.39
CA ASN A 730 -33.29 23.80 -7.48
C ASN A 730 -33.52 22.36 -7.97
N THR A 731 -32.49 21.55 -7.99
CA THR A 731 -32.53 20.16 -8.49
C THR A 731 -32.18 19.20 -7.39
N THR A 732 -33.18 18.55 -6.80
CA THR A 732 -33.00 17.75 -5.59
C THR A 732 -33.53 16.33 -5.76
N ALA A 733 -32.96 15.40 -4.99
CA ALA A 733 -33.50 14.06 -4.77
C ALA A 733 -33.49 13.74 -3.28
N LEU A 734 -34.58 13.24 -2.74
CA LEU A 734 -34.74 12.91 -1.34
C LEU A 734 -35.09 11.43 -1.17
N TYR A 735 -34.31 10.76 -0.35
CA TYR A 735 -34.53 9.39 0.05
C TYR A 735 -34.78 9.35 1.56
N THR A 736 -36.05 9.23 1.92
CA THR A 736 -36.49 9.24 3.33
C THR A 736 -37.10 7.89 3.73
N ARG A 737 -37.07 7.57 5.00
CA ARG A 737 -37.67 6.35 5.57
C ARG A 737 -37.18 5.09 4.80
N ASN A 738 -38.09 4.21 4.36
CA ASN A 738 -37.75 2.97 3.65
C ASN A 738 -37.00 3.19 2.33
N ASN A 739 -37.11 4.37 1.72
CA ASN A 739 -36.36 4.69 0.51
C ASN A 739 -34.88 5.02 0.79
N ALA A 740 -34.54 5.37 2.04
CA ALA A 740 -33.17 5.58 2.44
C ALA A 740 -32.43 4.25 2.66
N SER A 741 -32.51 3.36 1.68
CA SER A 741 -31.87 2.05 1.67
C SER A 741 -30.42 2.11 1.23
N ARG A 742 -29.64 1.09 1.61
CA ARG A 742 -28.26 0.92 1.16
C ARG A 742 -28.13 0.91 -0.37
N ALA A 743 -29.04 0.20 -1.04
CA ALA A 743 -29.03 0.13 -2.51
C ALA A 743 -29.22 1.50 -3.16
N ASN A 744 -30.20 2.27 -2.70
CA ASN A 744 -30.47 3.61 -3.22
C ASN A 744 -29.30 4.57 -2.94
N PHE A 745 -28.67 4.47 -1.77
CA PHE A 745 -27.49 5.26 -1.45
C PHE A 745 -26.34 4.99 -2.43
N MET A 746 -25.93 3.73 -2.58
CA MET A 746 -24.82 3.36 -3.45
C MET A 746 -25.03 3.72 -4.92
N ASN A 747 -26.28 3.68 -5.38
CA ASN A 747 -26.63 3.99 -6.78
C ASN A 747 -26.75 5.49 -7.07
N ALA A 748 -27.15 6.31 -6.08
CA ALA A 748 -27.55 7.68 -6.34
C ALA A 748 -26.59 8.75 -5.79
N VAL A 749 -25.85 8.46 -4.70
CA VAL A 749 -25.07 9.47 -3.97
C VAL A 749 -24.01 10.16 -4.84
N SER A 750 -23.43 9.46 -5.78
CA SER A 750 -22.37 9.98 -6.68
C SER A 750 -22.88 10.95 -7.76
N GLY A 751 -24.19 11.12 -7.91
CA GLY A 751 -24.79 11.85 -9.04
C GLY A 751 -25.08 13.34 -8.79
N TYR A 752 -24.88 13.85 -7.59
CA TYR A 752 -25.30 15.20 -7.19
C TYR A 752 -24.14 16.02 -6.62
N SER A 753 -24.19 17.36 -6.75
CA SER A 753 -23.12 18.26 -6.29
C SER A 753 -22.92 18.21 -4.78
N ILE A 754 -24.01 18.15 -4.00
CA ILE A 754 -24.00 18.01 -2.53
C ILE A 754 -24.79 16.77 -2.14
N ALA A 755 -24.28 15.99 -1.21
CA ALA A 755 -25.00 14.91 -0.54
C ALA A 755 -25.08 15.17 0.97
N SER A 756 -26.29 15.12 1.54
CA SER A 756 -26.51 15.26 2.98
C SER A 756 -27.11 13.98 3.56
N ILE A 757 -26.52 13.49 4.64
CA ILE A 757 -26.85 12.20 5.24
C ILE A 757 -27.19 12.41 6.71
N PHE A 758 -28.45 12.19 7.06
CA PHE A 758 -28.94 12.20 8.43
C PHE A 758 -29.18 10.76 8.87
N SER A 759 -28.20 10.16 9.53
CA SER A 759 -28.29 8.77 9.93
C SER A 759 -27.42 8.48 11.17
N HIS A 760 -27.35 7.22 11.59
CA HIS A 760 -26.37 6.76 12.55
C HIS A 760 -25.08 6.34 11.86
N ALA A 761 -23.97 6.46 12.58
CA ALA A 761 -22.68 5.93 12.20
C ALA A 761 -22.02 5.30 13.44
N PHE A 762 -21.19 4.29 13.18
CA PHE A 762 -20.38 3.65 14.19
C PHE A 762 -18.92 3.69 13.80
N ALA A 763 -18.09 4.11 14.71
CA ALA A 763 -16.64 3.99 14.57
C ALA A 763 -16.03 3.80 15.96
N ASP A 764 -15.17 2.81 16.10
CA ASP A 764 -14.39 2.62 17.31
C ASP A 764 -12.89 2.80 17.02
N THR A 765 -12.11 2.83 18.10
CA THR A 765 -10.65 2.95 18.02
C THR A 765 -9.95 1.58 17.85
N GLY A 766 -10.72 0.49 17.82
CA GLY A 766 -10.25 -0.88 17.65
C GLY A 766 -10.04 -1.29 16.20
N ASN A 767 -10.24 -2.56 15.91
CA ASN A 767 -10.08 -3.12 14.58
C ASN A 767 -11.39 -3.18 13.79
N THR A 768 -12.49 -2.69 14.35
CA THR A 768 -13.80 -2.69 13.67
C THR A 768 -13.82 -1.62 12.60
N GLU A 769 -14.25 -1.99 11.42
CA GLU A 769 -14.38 -1.05 10.30
C GLU A 769 -15.52 -0.06 10.58
N PRO A 770 -15.35 1.25 10.31
CA PRO A 770 -16.42 2.24 10.41
C PRO A 770 -17.64 1.88 9.54
N LEU A 771 -18.83 2.11 10.10
CA LEU A 771 -20.13 1.76 9.51
C LEU A 771 -21.00 3.00 9.37
N LEU A 772 -21.69 3.11 8.25
CA LEU A 772 -22.80 4.04 8.05
C LEU A 772 -24.10 3.24 7.96
N TYR A 773 -25.09 3.57 8.77
CA TYR A 773 -26.37 2.85 8.82
C TYR A 773 -27.35 3.44 7.83
N MET A 774 -27.94 2.59 7.03
CA MET A 774 -29.11 2.90 6.20
C MET A 774 -30.34 2.22 6.80
N GLN A 775 -31.51 2.45 6.23
CA GLN A 775 -32.77 1.94 6.77
C GLN A 775 -32.76 0.40 6.92
N ASP A 776 -32.26 -0.28 5.90
CA ASP A 776 -32.29 -1.74 5.72
C ASP A 776 -31.01 -2.45 6.22
N SER A 777 -29.88 -1.79 6.12
CA SER A 777 -28.57 -2.42 6.36
C SER A 777 -27.45 -1.40 6.57
N VAL A 778 -26.21 -1.87 6.74
CA VAL A 778 -25.02 -1.03 6.90
C VAL A 778 -24.23 -0.89 5.62
N ILE A 779 -23.48 0.21 5.52
CA ILE A 779 -22.46 0.45 4.51
C ILE A 779 -21.12 0.45 5.23
N HIS A 780 -20.22 -0.42 4.81
CA HIS A 780 -18.85 -0.51 5.32
C HIS A 780 -17.93 0.53 4.66
N LEU A 781 -16.93 0.99 5.39
CA LEU A 781 -15.91 1.92 4.86
C LEU A 781 -15.28 1.41 3.55
N SER A 782 -14.98 0.11 3.50
CA SER A 782 -14.42 -0.56 2.32
C SER A 782 -15.33 -0.49 1.09
N GLU A 783 -16.64 -0.44 1.28
CA GLU A 783 -17.61 -0.36 0.17
C GLU A 783 -17.65 1.04 -0.48
N LEU A 784 -17.26 2.08 0.26
CA LEU A 784 -17.22 3.44 -0.31
C LEU A 784 -16.22 3.55 -1.47
N GLN A 785 -15.25 2.65 -1.55
CA GLN A 785 -14.30 2.55 -2.68
C GLN A 785 -14.99 2.11 -4.00
N LEU A 786 -16.20 1.58 -3.93
CA LEU A 786 -17.00 1.21 -5.10
C LEU A 786 -17.74 2.41 -5.72
N LEU A 787 -17.77 3.56 -5.03
CA LEU A 787 -18.29 4.81 -5.60
C LEU A 787 -17.37 5.23 -6.75
N ASN A 788 -17.91 5.23 -7.96
CA ASN A 788 -17.12 5.44 -9.16
C ASN A 788 -17.20 6.89 -9.63
N ARG A 789 -16.08 7.62 -9.65
CA ARG A 789 -15.96 9.01 -10.14
C ARG A 789 -17.14 9.88 -9.74
N PRO A 790 -17.32 10.17 -8.45
CA PRO A 790 -18.49 10.92 -8.00
C PRO A 790 -18.47 12.35 -8.53
N ALA A 791 -19.64 12.83 -8.97
CA ALA A 791 -19.86 14.25 -9.26
C ALA A 791 -20.00 15.07 -7.97
N THR A 792 -20.07 14.38 -6.83
CA THR A 792 -20.30 14.98 -5.52
C THR A 792 -19.06 15.76 -5.07
N GLN A 793 -19.25 17.06 -4.82
CA GLN A 793 -18.22 17.98 -4.39
C GLN A 793 -18.18 18.15 -2.87
N LEU A 794 -19.28 17.82 -2.19
CA LEU A 794 -19.40 17.89 -0.74
C LEU A 794 -20.35 16.79 -0.24
N ILE A 795 -19.87 16.00 0.72
CA ILE A 795 -20.72 15.16 1.57
C ILE A 795 -20.82 15.78 2.96
N MET A 796 -22.06 15.84 3.48
CA MET A 796 -22.36 16.24 4.83
C MET A 796 -22.83 15.04 5.63
N LEU A 797 -22.07 14.67 6.66
CA LEU A 797 -22.35 13.55 7.52
C LEU A 797 -22.93 14.07 8.85
N SER A 798 -24.24 14.27 8.89
CA SER A 798 -24.97 14.61 10.09
C SER A 798 -25.31 13.34 10.90
N ALA A 799 -24.25 12.61 11.27
CA ALA A 799 -24.30 11.38 12.05
C ALA A 799 -23.20 11.41 13.12
N CYS A 800 -23.35 10.63 14.17
CA CYS A 800 -22.39 10.64 15.29
C CYS A 800 -21.03 10.08 14.89
N GLN A 801 -19.95 10.72 15.34
CA GLN A 801 -18.56 10.19 15.23
C GLN A 801 -18.11 9.84 13.80
N THR A 802 -18.57 10.55 12.79
CA THR A 802 -18.24 10.24 11.39
C THR A 802 -16.78 10.51 11.03
N ASN A 803 -16.07 11.28 11.85
CA ASN A 803 -14.62 11.49 11.73
C ASN A 803 -13.82 10.83 12.88
N ALA A 804 -14.46 9.93 13.63
CA ALA A 804 -13.79 9.03 14.58
C ALA A 804 -13.40 7.72 13.88
N GLY A 805 -12.49 6.97 14.49
CA GLY A 805 -12.03 5.67 14.01
C GLY A 805 -10.61 5.35 14.47
N ARG A 806 -10.08 4.23 13.99
CA ARG A 806 -8.71 3.82 14.30
C ARG A 806 -7.70 4.86 13.79
N ASN A 807 -6.85 5.33 14.68
CA ASN A 807 -5.77 6.23 14.32
C ASN A 807 -4.54 5.44 13.82
N ALA A 808 -4.17 5.62 12.56
CA ALA A 808 -2.94 5.08 11.99
C ALA A 808 -1.91 6.21 11.89
N ARG A 809 -0.81 6.09 12.63
CA ARG A 809 0.26 7.09 12.68
C ARG A 809 0.69 7.50 11.27
N GLY A 810 0.65 8.79 10.96
CA GLY A 810 1.01 9.35 9.65
C GLY A 810 -0.02 9.18 8.54
N GLU A 811 -1.03 8.30 8.67
CA GLU A 811 -2.18 8.21 7.76
C GLU A 811 -3.37 9.02 8.25
N GLY A 812 -3.44 9.28 9.56
CA GLY A 812 -4.56 9.93 10.21
C GLY A 812 -5.64 8.95 10.65
N ILE A 813 -6.83 9.48 10.91
CA ILE A 813 -7.96 8.69 11.40
C ILE A 813 -8.63 7.96 10.23
N TYR A 814 -8.79 6.65 10.35
CA TYR A 814 -9.60 5.81 9.45
C TYR A 814 -11.07 6.01 9.78
N SER A 815 -11.66 7.02 9.16
CA SER A 815 -13.03 7.46 9.40
C SER A 815 -13.87 7.36 8.12
N LEU A 816 -15.19 7.46 8.24
CA LEU A 816 -16.08 7.58 7.10
C LEU A 816 -15.73 8.79 6.23
N ALA A 817 -15.35 9.93 6.86
CA ALA A 817 -14.89 11.11 6.12
C ALA A 817 -13.69 10.80 5.21
N ARG A 818 -12.72 10.04 5.72
CA ARG A 818 -11.58 9.58 4.91
C ARG A 818 -12.02 8.60 3.81
N GLY A 819 -12.99 7.73 4.08
CA GLY A 819 -13.54 6.81 3.09
C GLY A 819 -14.11 7.54 1.88
N PHE A 820 -14.93 8.56 2.10
CA PHE A 820 -15.46 9.40 1.04
C PHE A 820 -14.37 10.18 0.29
N SER A 821 -13.38 10.70 1.02
CA SER A 821 -12.23 11.34 0.39
C SER A 821 -11.43 10.36 -0.50
N SER A 822 -11.28 9.10 -0.07
CA SER A 822 -10.61 8.05 -0.85
C SER A 822 -11.42 7.62 -2.08
N ALA A 823 -12.74 7.80 -2.07
CA ALA A 823 -13.62 7.62 -3.22
C ALA A 823 -13.56 8.77 -4.23
N GLY A 824 -12.77 9.82 -3.95
CA GLY A 824 -12.59 10.96 -4.84
C GLY A 824 -13.50 12.14 -4.55
N ILE A 825 -14.21 12.18 -3.44
CA ILE A 825 -15.03 13.32 -3.04
C ILE A 825 -14.14 14.38 -2.39
N PRO A 826 -14.07 15.60 -2.97
CA PRO A 826 -13.06 16.57 -2.57
C PRO A 826 -13.31 17.21 -1.20
N SER A 827 -14.53 17.13 -0.64
CA SER A 827 -14.85 17.73 0.65
C SER A 827 -15.85 16.90 1.44
N VAL A 828 -15.62 16.81 2.74
CA VAL A 828 -16.52 16.15 3.69
C VAL A 828 -16.72 17.04 4.92
N ALA A 829 -17.95 17.40 5.26
CA ALA A 829 -18.30 17.96 6.55
C ALA A 829 -18.70 16.81 7.47
N ALA A 830 -17.97 16.62 8.56
CA ALA A 830 -18.09 15.46 9.43
C ALA A 830 -18.00 15.85 10.91
N THR A 831 -18.52 14.98 11.78
CA THR A 831 -18.58 15.20 13.23
C THR A 831 -17.45 14.48 13.96
N LEU A 832 -16.87 15.10 14.98
CA LEU A 832 -15.74 14.59 15.76
C LEU A 832 -16.19 13.68 16.93
N TRP A 833 -17.34 13.95 17.52
CA TRP A 833 -17.92 13.19 18.64
C TRP A 833 -19.44 13.11 18.52
N LYS A 834 -20.06 12.33 19.41
CA LYS A 834 -21.51 12.26 19.52
C LYS A 834 -22.03 13.60 20.02
N ALA A 835 -22.62 14.37 19.13
CA ALA A 835 -23.13 15.69 19.44
C ALA A 835 -24.64 15.68 19.71
N ASP A 836 -25.10 16.83 20.20
CA ASP A 836 -26.49 17.16 20.29
C ASP A 836 -27.12 17.23 18.89
N GLU A 837 -28.21 16.52 18.69
CA GLU A 837 -28.88 16.39 17.39
C GLU A 837 -29.39 17.74 16.89
N GLU A 838 -30.02 18.55 17.79
CA GLU A 838 -30.54 19.87 17.43
C GLU A 838 -29.45 20.83 16.98
N ALA A 839 -28.28 20.80 17.67
CA ALA A 839 -27.15 21.65 17.32
C ALA A 839 -26.59 21.29 15.95
N VAL A 840 -26.37 19.98 15.69
CA VAL A 840 -25.89 19.51 14.39
C VAL A 840 -26.86 19.90 13.28
N TYR A 841 -28.15 19.76 13.53
CA TYR A 841 -29.21 20.10 12.58
C TYR A 841 -29.25 21.59 12.28
N ALA A 842 -29.24 22.45 13.31
CA ALA A 842 -29.27 23.90 13.14
C ALA A 842 -28.03 24.42 12.39
N ILE A 843 -26.84 23.89 12.71
CA ILE A 843 -25.60 24.26 12.00
C ILE A 843 -25.63 23.75 10.56
N SER A 844 -26.08 22.50 10.32
CA SER A 844 -26.16 21.91 8.97
C SER A 844 -27.13 22.69 8.09
N ASP A 845 -28.26 23.11 8.63
CA ASP A 845 -29.27 23.88 7.88
C ASP A 845 -28.70 25.24 7.45
N LYS A 846 -28.12 26.01 8.38
CA LYS A 846 -27.49 27.29 8.06
C LYS A 846 -26.29 27.16 7.14
N PHE A 847 -25.53 26.09 7.28
CA PHE A 847 -24.42 25.77 6.38
C PHE A 847 -24.92 25.61 4.95
N ASN A 848 -25.97 24.81 4.73
CA ASN A 848 -26.60 24.64 3.41
C ASN A 848 -27.21 25.94 2.86
N GLU A 849 -27.85 26.75 3.67
CA GLU A 849 -28.34 28.07 3.28
C GLU A 849 -27.20 28.94 2.72
N TYR A 850 -26.04 28.99 3.39
CA TYR A 850 -24.92 29.78 2.91
C TYR A 850 -24.25 29.16 1.67
N LEU A 851 -24.17 27.83 1.57
CA LEU A 851 -23.65 27.14 0.41
C LEU A 851 -24.51 27.41 -0.85
N SER A 852 -25.82 27.38 -0.72
CA SER A 852 -26.74 27.65 -1.84
C SER A 852 -26.61 29.07 -2.40
N LYS A 853 -26.11 30.02 -1.58
CA LYS A 853 -25.77 31.40 -1.99
C LYS A 853 -24.35 31.52 -2.61
N GLY A 854 -23.67 30.40 -2.87
CA GLY A 854 -22.35 30.39 -3.49
C GLY A 854 -21.18 30.72 -2.56
N MET A 855 -21.42 30.68 -1.24
CA MET A 855 -20.33 30.92 -0.27
C MET A 855 -19.32 29.77 -0.27
N ARG A 856 -18.05 30.08 0.01
CA ARG A 856 -17.02 29.06 0.23
C ARG A 856 -17.40 28.18 1.41
N LYS A 857 -17.07 26.88 1.32
CA LYS A 857 -17.48 25.88 2.32
C LYS A 857 -16.95 26.19 3.73
N ASP A 858 -15.70 26.66 3.85
CA ASP A 858 -15.10 27.03 5.13
C ASP A 858 -15.76 28.28 5.75
N ASP A 859 -15.97 29.32 4.95
CA ASP A 859 -16.68 30.53 5.41
C ASP A 859 -18.13 30.23 5.81
N ALA A 860 -18.81 29.41 5.01
CA ALA A 860 -20.20 29.01 5.26
C ALA A 860 -20.32 28.23 6.58
N LEU A 861 -19.39 27.30 6.85
CA LEU A 861 -19.41 26.53 8.10
C LEU A 861 -19.08 27.41 9.31
N GLN A 862 -18.08 28.29 9.23
CA GLN A 862 -17.77 29.23 10.31
C GLN A 862 -18.99 30.12 10.63
N LYS A 863 -19.60 30.73 9.60
CA LYS A 863 -20.78 31.59 9.80
C LYS A 863 -21.96 30.83 10.38
N ALA A 864 -22.18 29.58 9.96
CA ALA A 864 -23.21 28.73 10.54
C ALA A 864 -22.98 28.46 12.05
N LYS A 865 -21.74 28.22 12.45
CA LYS A 865 -21.35 28.07 13.86
C LYS A 865 -21.57 29.36 14.64
N LEU A 866 -21.10 30.50 14.13
CA LEU A 866 -21.27 31.79 14.76
C LEU A 866 -22.76 32.16 14.92
N TYR A 867 -23.56 31.97 13.87
CA TYR A 867 -25.02 32.14 13.92
C TYR A 867 -25.67 31.29 15.01
N PHE A 868 -25.29 30.01 15.12
CA PHE A 868 -25.78 29.12 16.18
C PHE A 868 -25.43 29.63 17.59
N MET A 869 -24.21 30.13 17.78
CA MET A 869 -23.74 30.67 19.05
C MET A 869 -24.46 31.96 19.44
N GLU A 870 -24.88 32.76 18.45
CA GLU A 870 -25.58 34.05 18.66
C GLU A 870 -27.09 33.92 18.99
N GLN A 871 -27.75 32.86 18.53
CA GLN A 871 -29.20 32.67 18.61
C GLN A 871 -29.68 31.98 19.88
N GLY A 872 -28.81 31.75 20.88
CA GLY A 872 -29.19 30.91 21.98
C GLY A 872 -28.71 31.31 23.38
N ASP A 873 -29.02 30.42 24.30
CA ASP A 873 -28.62 30.52 25.71
C ASP A 873 -27.11 30.37 25.89
N LYS A 874 -26.58 30.67 27.06
CA LYS A 874 -25.16 30.49 27.42
C LYS A 874 -24.65 29.07 27.15
N GLU A 875 -25.53 28.08 27.15
CA GLU A 875 -25.21 26.69 26.89
C GLU A 875 -24.76 26.48 25.44
N ARG A 876 -25.33 27.19 24.47
CA ARG A 876 -24.93 27.11 23.03
C ARG A 876 -23.53 27.68 22.78
N LEU A 877 -22.95 28.41 23.70
CA LEU A 877 -21.57 28.88 23.64
C LEU A 877 -20.54 27.76 23.95
N LEU A 878 -20.99 26.63 24.52
CA LEU A 878 -20.11 25.53 24.85
C LEU A 878 -19.61 24.82 23.57
N PRO A 879 -18.30 24.58 23.44
CA PRO A 879 -17.71 23.90 22.26
C PRO A 879 -18.28 22.53 21.96
N TYR A 880 -18.88 21.86 22.93
CA TYR A 880 -19.57 20.57 22.74
C TYR A 880 -20.58 20.63 21.59
N TYR A 881 -21.30 21.73 21.43
CA TYR A 881 -22.36 21.87 20.43
C TYR A 881 -21.85 22.31 19.06
N TRP A 882 -20.99 23.33 18.98
CA TRP A 882 -20.64 23.97 17.70
C TRP A 882 -19.26 23.56 17.14
N ALA A 883 -18.33 23.11 18.01
CA ALA A 883 -17.01 22.73 17.57
C ALA A 883 -16.95 21.30 17.00
N ASN A 884 -18.04 20.56 17.06
CA ASN A 884 -18.12 19.17 16.66
C ASN A 884 -17.98 18.97 15.14
N MET A 885 -18.60 19.84 14.33
CA MET A 885 -18.56 19.71 12.87
C MET A 885 -17.31 20.39 12.30
N VAL A 886 -16.55 19.65 11.49
CA VAL A 886 -15.35 20.13 10.81
C VAL A 886 -15.41 19.88 9.31
N LEU A 887 -14.79 20.77 8.53
CA LEU A 887 -14.67 20.62 7.08
C LEU A 887 -13.33 19.98 6.73
N MET A 888 -13.36 18.80 6.15
CA MET A 888 -12.20 18.09 5.61
C MET A 888 -12.11 18.29 4.09
N GLY A 889 -10.93 18.67 3.59
CA GLY A 889 -10.68 18.76 2.15
C GLY A 889 -10.79 20.15 1.56
N ASN A 890 -11.25 20.23 0.32
CA ASN A 890 -11.31 21.45 -0.48
C ASN A 890 -12.40 22.41 0.00
N ALA A 891 -12.04 23.64 0.33
CA ALA A 891 -12.96 24.65 0.83
C ALA A 891 -13.58 25.56 -0.26
N GLU A 892 -13.30 25.35 -1.56
CA GLU A 892 -13.87 26.14 -2.64
C GLU A 892 -15.40 26.06 -2.68
N PRO A 893 -16.08 27.07 -3.24
CA PRO A 893 -17.54 27.01 -3.44
C PRO A 893 -17.96 25.75 -4.20
N VAL A 894 -19.17 25.29 -3.92
CA VAL A 894 -19.77 24.21 -4.72
C VAL A 894 -20.22 24.80 -6.06
N THR A 895 -19.85 24.15 -7.15
CA THR A 895 -20.34 24.49 -8.48
C THR A 895 -21.63 23.74 -8.74
N PHE A 896 -22.70 24.47 -8.96
CA PHE A 896 -23.99 23.90 -9.28
C PHE A 896 -24.17 23.80 -10.80
N SER A 897 -24.76 22.70 -11.26
CA SER A 897 -25.24 22.61 -12.64
C SER A 897 -26.39 23.59 -12.81
N HIS A 898 -26.16 24.65 -13.56
CA HIS A 898 -27.25 25.47 -14.01
C HIS A 898 -27.98 24.67 -15.09
N SER A 899 -29.25 24.33 -14.85
CA SER A 899 -30.15 24.04 -15.94
C SER A 899 -30.25 25.34 -16.75
N VAL A 900 -29.55 25.43 -17.86
CA VAL A 900 -29.78 26.49 -18.85
C VAL A 900 -31.17 26.17 -19.38
N SER A 901 -32.19 26.70 -18.72
CA SER A 901 -33.51 26.84 -19.35
C SER A 901 -33.25 27.77 -20.52
N VAL A 902 -33.01 27.24 -21.70
CA VAL A 902 -33.03 28.02 -22.93
C VAL A 902 -34.42 28.61 -22.95
N PRO A 903 -34.58 29.94 -22.79
CA PRO A 903 -35.93 30.53 -22.76
C PRO A 903 -36.64 30.07 -24.02
N TRP A 904 -37.83 29.50 -23.86
CA TRP A 904 -38.62 28.91 -24.98
C TRP A 904 -38.74 29.85 -26.18
N TRP A 905 -38.68 31.17 -25.96
CA TRP A 905 -38.68 32.17 -27.01
C TRP A 905 -37.38 32.16 -27.86
N LEU A 906 -36.22 31.76 -27.33
CA LEU A 906 -34.98 31.58 -28.11
C LEU A 906 -35.08 30.37 -29.04
N VAL A 907 -35.80 29.32 -28.65
CA VAL A 907 -36.04 28.15 -29.51
C VAL A 907 -36.93 28.51 -30.68
N ILE A 908 -37.80 29.50 -30.51
CA ILE A 908 -38.70 30.01 -31.60
C ILE A 908 -38.01 31.13 -32.39
N PHE A 909 -37.36 32.07 -31.74
CA PHE A 909 -36.72 33.24 -32.39
C PHE A 909 -35.50 32.87 -33.26
N VAL A 910 -34.69 31.90 -32.91
CA VAL A 910 -33.50 31.49 -33.69
C VAL A 910 -33.93 30.92 -35.07
N PRO A 911 -34.89 30.00 -35.19
CA PRO A 911 -35.39 29.54 -36.49
C PRO A 911 -36.09 30.65 -37.31
N VAL A 912 -36.83 31.56 -36.66
CA VAL A 912 -37.50 32.68 -37.31
C VAL A 912 -36.45 33.69 -37.90
N LEU A 913 -35.44 34.02 -37.13
CA LEU A 913 -34.30 34.82 -37.57
C LEU A 913 -33.50 34.15 -38.71
N ALA A 914 -33.22 32.85 -38.56
CA ALA A 914 -32.54 32.07 -39.62
C ALA A 914 -33.42 32.01 -40.90
N GLY A 915 -34.73 31.86 -40.78
CA GLY A 915 -35.68 31.89 -41.88
C GLY A 915 -35.73 33.27 -42.56
N ALA A 916 -35.77 34.36 -41.78
CA ALA A 916 -35.73 35.74 -42.28
C ALA A 916 -34.39 36.05 -43.00
N CYS A 917 -33.24 35.65 -42.42
CA CYS A 917 -31.93 35.76 -43.06
C CYS A 917 -31.86 34.95 -44.36
N TYR A 918 -32.41 33.75 -44.38
CA TYR A 918 -32.48 32.92 -45.59
C TYR A 918 -33.33 33.58 -46.70
N ILE A 919 -34.47 34.17 -46.36
CA ILE A 919 -35.33 34.88 -47.29
C ILE A 919 -34.61 36.13 -47.86
N ILE A 920 -33.90 36.87 -46.99
CA ILE A 920 -33.16 38.06 -47.40
C ILE A 920 -31.98 37.68 -48.35
N ILE A 921 -31.27 36.60 -48.04
CA ILE A 921 -30.16 36.08 -48.87
C ILE A 921 -30.72 35.59 -50.22
N ARG A 922 -31.85 34.92 -50.19
CA ARG A 922 -32.54 34.44 -51.42
C ARG A 922 -33.09 35.59 -52.30
N LYS A 923 -33.60 36.68 -51.67
CA LYS A 923 -33.95 37.92 -52.38
C LYS A 923 -32.77 38.61 -53.01
N LYS A 924 -31.66 38.73 -52.27
CA LYS A 924 -30.43 39.32 -52.81
C LYS A 924 -29.80 38.52 -53.97
N LYS A 925 -29.88 37.16 -53.95
CA LYS A 925 -29.49 36.32 -55.04
C LYS A 925 -30.40 36.44 -56.27
N ARG A 926 -31.71 36.77 -56.13
CA ARG A 926 -32.63 36.99 -57.22
C ARG A 926 -32.44 38.37 -57.87
N SER A 927 -32.13 39.41 -57.10
CA SER A 927 -31.83 40.72 -57.65
C SER A 927 -30.47 40.84 -58.31
N ALA A 928 -29.49 39.98 -57.94
CA ALA A 928 -28.21 39.90 -58.60
C ALA A 928 -28.19 39.06 -59.90
N GLY A 929 -29.24 38.24 -60.12
CA GLY A 929 -29.42 37.44 -61.35
C GLY A 929 -30.12 38.17 -62.50
N SER A 930 -30.74 39.38 -62.26
CA SER A 930 -31.45 40.14 -63.29
C SER A 930 -30.66 41.30 -63.91
N SER A 931 -29.41 41.46 -63.51
CA SER A 931 -28.53 42.50 -64.10
C SER A 931 -27.43 41.97 -65.06
N LYS A 932 -27.62 40.79 -65.59
CA LYS A 932 -26.77 40.16 -66.64
C LYS A 932 -27.53 39.77 -67.87
N GLN A 933 -28.46 40.64 -68.33
CA GLN A 933 -28.97 40.59 -69.70
C GLN A 933 -29.48 42.01 -70.03
N VAL A 934 -28.59 42.89 -70.46
CA VAL A 934 -28.67 43.86 -71.51
C VAL A 934 -27.24 44.20 -71.93
#